data_dc1257807742dfe55245843a05d7f449
#
_entry.id   dc1257807742dfe55245843a05d7f449
#
_cell.length_a   1.000
_cell.length_b   1.000
_cell.length_c   1.000
_cell.angle_alpha   90.00
_cell.angle_beta   90.00
_cell.angle_gamma   90.00
#
_symmetry.space_group_name_H-M   'P 1'
#
loop_
_entity.id
_entity.type
_entity.pdbx_description
1 polymer ?
#
loop_
_entity_poly.entity_id
_entity_poly.type
_entity_poly.pdbx_seq_one_letter_code
_entity_poly.pdbx_strand_id
1 'polypeptide(L)'
;MKKYYLKLLCFVLPIGLLAQNTVQDTIMIGLSIPEIIFAEDKDEGERLLSPNRIERIDAIDIFQDAPTSSADILQKSGAVAVQMSQSGGGSPIIRGFEANRVLLVVDGVRLNNAIYRSGHLQNSISISPLMLENVDIVFGPSSVKYGSDALGGVVHYHTKSPQSGQAWKANLLQRYSSVNNGVNLYYDHSWSKGKWRFLQGINLNRFGNLKMGEQRYHGYTDWGKEAHIVDDNEQLRTAYDQVDFIQKIRLDAREYLSFKMNLQVSSTTNLNRFDQLNDFSNGQPKFEEWYYGPQKRLLLGLGTEHQKKNFFYDSFNNTISYQQLEESRNSQKYNADLIQRTEDVFVFANTADFIKKWDYNTLNYGVDLQHNIVHSRATEGYGTRYADGGSDMTTISVYSQYKAPLSKRINFSAGARYSKVQLKGRFNETENLGLPFKSIQLNNDALTASLGLKWEMGKGWESTITASTGFRSPNVDDVTKVFQKSGKLTVPNENLSPEFSKNIELTINKSIGESYLSATYYYTLLENAIVKQAFTLNGQDSLWYDGDYLPLYANTNSQDAFLFGYNAKAYIHLNKQWSSTHTISYTYGKDESADALLGHIPPLYGKSQIDWSKNNYRLGLFVFYNAWKKAEDYSPNGSDNLDEATTDGTPSWWTLNLSCSVNLSDKLMAQLNVENILDVHYKTFSSGISAPGRNVILSLKTEF
;
A
#
# COMPACT_ATOMS: atom_id res chain seq x y z
N MET A 1 34.14 25.90 -16.31
CA MET A 1 34.97 24.69 -16.29
C MET A 1 35.29 24.31 -14.85
N LYS A 2 34.48 23.52 -14.18
CA LYS A 2 34.74 22.85 -12.89
C LYS A 2 33.40 22.22 -12.37
N LYS A 3 32.91 21.12 -13.01
CA LYS A 3 31.75 20.35 -12.52
C LYS A 3 31.70 18.92 -13.08
N TYR A 4 32.83 18.26 -13.32
CA TYR A 4 32.84 16.90 -13.90
C TYR A 4 33.79 15.91 -13.22
N TYR A 5 33.98 15.98 -11.89
CA TYR A 5 34.86 15.01 -11.20
C TYR A 5 34.25 14.49 -9.90
N LEU A 6 33.01 13.97 -9.95
CA LEU A 6 32.48 13.22 -8.79
C LEU A 6 31.51 12.09 -9.17
N LYS A 7 31.61 11.54 -10.36
CA LYS A 7 30.72 10.46 -10.82
C LYS A 7 31.40 9.07 -10.95
N LEU A 8 32.62 8.89 -10.46
CA LEU A 8 33.33 7.61 -10.68
C LEU A 8 33.98 7.03 -9.42
N LEU A 9 33.44 7.25 -8.24
CA LEU A 9 34.11 6.76 -7.02
C LEU A 9 33.25 5.85 -6.12
N CYS A 10 32.24 5.17 -6.64
CA CYS A 10 31.44 4.22 -5.85
C CYS A 10 31.56 2.76 -6.27
N PHE A 11 32.50 2.39 -7.12
CA PHE A 11 32.82 1.01 -7.44
C PHE A 11 34.26 0.67 -7.02
N VAL A 12 34.53 0.71 -5.72
CA VAL A 12 35.76 0.10 -5.19
C VAL A 12 35.39 -1.30 -4.70
N LEU A 13 35.73 -2.28 -5.53
CA LEU A 13 35.77 -3.69 -5.16
C LEU A 13 36.79 -3.92 -4.03
N PRO A 14 36.44 -4.61 -2.94
CA PRO A 14 37.46 -5.29 -2.16
C PRO A 14 37.77 -6.63 -2.85
N ILE A 15 38.74 -6.63 -3.78
CA ILE A 15 39.39 -7.86 -4.20
C ILE A 15 40.45 -8.18 -3.16
N GLY A 16 40.16 -9.17 -2.34
CA GLY A 16 41.15 -9.71 -1.41
C GLY A 16 40.53 -10.55 -0.31
N LEU A 17 40.40 -11.82 -0.60
CA LEU A 17 40.78 -12.95 0.25
C LEU A 17 40.21 -14.24 -0.34
N LEU A 18 41.09 -14.92 -1.08
CA LEU A 18 40.90 -16.27 -1.56
C LEU A 18 41.18 -17.29 -0.47
N ALA A 19 40.36 -18.34 -0.53
CA ALA A 19 40.63 -19.73 -0.18
C ALA A 19 40.58 -20.18 1.27
N GLN A 20 39.56 -20.97 1.61
CA GLN A 20 39.79 -22.43 1.80
C GLN A 20 38.48 -23.19 2.06
N ASN A 21 38.24 -24.17 1.19
CA ASN A 21 37.65 -25.51 1.31
C ASN A 21 36.42 -25.80 2.18
N THR A 22 35.33 -26.12 1.42
CA THR A 22 34.50 -27.33 1.43
C THR A 22 33.66 -27.62 2.67
N VAL A 23 32.38 -27.26 2.58
CA VAL A 23 31.25 -28.19 2.72
C VAL A 23 30.19 -27.72 1.73
N GLN A 24 29.77 -28.58 0.80
CA GLN A 24 28.66 -28.36 -0.12
C GLN A 24 27.34 -28.42 0.70
N ASP A 25 26.90 -27.31 1.22
CA ASP A 25 25.47 -27.05 1.36
C ASP A 25 25.05 -26.21 0.16
N THR A 26 24.61 -26.89 -0.88
CA THR A 26 23.96 -26.32 -2.03
C THR A 26 22.73 -25.57 -1.49
N ILE A 27 22.80 -24.24 -1.36
CA ILE A 27 21.61 -23.44 -1.28
C ILE A 27 20.89 -23.65 -2.60
N MET A 28 19.99 -24.61 -2.62
CA MET A 28 19.02 -24.73 -3.69
C MET A 28 18.25 -23.42 -3.64
N ILE A 29 18.46 -22.54 -4.63
CA ILE A 29 17.49 -21.55 -5.01
C ILE A 29 16.32 -22.39 -5.51
N GLY A 30 15.51 -22.89 -4.58
CA GLY A 30 14.27 -23.55 -4.91
C GLY A 30 13.45 -22.53 -5.68
N LEU A 31 12.95 -22.91 -6.84
CA LEU A 31 11.76 -22.29 -7.40
C LEU A 31 10.74 -22.34 -6.27
N SER A 32 10.58 -21.22 -5.54
CA SER A 32 9.46 -21.10 -4.62
C SER A 32 8.22 -21.15 -5.51
N ILE A 33 7.48 -22.25 -5.45
CA ILE A 33 6.15 -22.30 -6.03
C ILE A 33 5.41 -21.15 -5.38
N PRO A 34 4.93 -20.14 -6.14
CA PRO A 34 4.17 -19.07 -5.54
C PRO A 34 2.91 -19.72 -4.97
N GLU A 35 2.94 -19.99 -3.69
CA GLU A 35 1.83 -20.59 -2.99
C GLU A 35 0.72 -19.56 -2.88
N ILE A 36 -0.44 -19.81 -3.50
CA ILE A 36 -1.63 -19.04 -3.15
C ILE A 36 -2.02 -19.50 -1.76
N ILE A 37 -1.56 -18.75 -0.79
CA ILE A 37 -1.78 -19.05 0.61
C ILE A 37 -3.14 -18.48 0.98
N PHE A 38 -4.07 -19.36 1.30
CA PHE A 38 -5.33 -18.98 1.92
C PHE A 38 -5.12 -18.89 3.43
N ALA A 39 -4.44 -17.83 3.87
CA ALA A 39 -4.21 -17.65 5.29
C ALA A 39 -4.40 -16.19 5.70
N GLU A 40 -5.21 -16.01 6.68
CA GLU A 40 -5.52 -14.75 7.33
C GLU A 40 -4.87 -14.69 8.72
N ASP A 41 -3.59 -15.04 8.84
CA ASP A 41 -2.97 -15.02 10.16
C ASP A 41 -1.92 -13.94 10.32
N LYS A 42 -2.05 -13.19 11.42
CA LYS A 42 -0.99 -12.39 11.99
C LYS A 42 0.20 -13.26 12.43
N ASP A 43 -0.02 -14.59 12.51
CA ASP A 43 0.97 -15.61 12.81
C ASP A 43 1.19 -16.58 11.64
N GLU A 44 2.44 -16.87 11.32
CA GLU A 44 2.87 -17.73 10.21
C GLU A 44 2.39 -19.19 10.25
N GLY A 45 1.85 -19.66 11.38
CA GLY A 45 1.52 -21.06 11.63
C GLY A 45 0.12 -21.54 11.22
N GLU A 46 -0.84 -20.65 10.91
CA GLU A 46 -2.25 -21.02 10.70
C GLU A 46 -2.80 -20.70 9.31
N ARG A 47 -1.94 -20.59 8.33
CA ARG A 47 -2.23 -20.15 6.96
C ARG A 47 -3.23 -21.00 6.18
N LEU A 48 -3.49 -22.23 6.61
CA LEU A 48 -4.24 -23.22 5.83
C LEU A 48 -5.77 -23.13 5.93
N LEU A 49 -6.32 -22.30 6.80
CA LEU A 49 -7.75 -22.31 7.12
C LEU A 49 -8.49 -20.97 6.87
N SER A 50 -7.86 -19.96 6.28
CA SER A 50 -8.56 -18.73 5.93
C SER A 50 -9.46 -18.91 4.71
N PRO A 51 -10.69 -18.37 4.72
CA PRO A 51 -11.53 -18.35 3.53
C PRO A 51 -11.14 -17.25 2.54
N ASN A 52 -10.35 -16.25 2.94
CA ASN A 52 -9.99 -15.13 2.08
C ASN A 52 -8.84 -15.50 1.15
N ARG A 53 -8.88 -14.99 -0.09
CA ARG A 53 -7.75 -15.06 -0.99
C ARG A 53 -6.62 -14.18 -0.47
N ILE A 54 -5.43 -14.77 -0.29
CA ILE A 54 -4.20 -14.04 0.04
C ILE A 54 -3.18 -14.29 -1.07
N GLU A 55 -2.51 -13.23 -1.50
CA GLU A 55 -1.35 -13.31 -2.36
C GLU A 55 -0.13 -12.83 -1.59
N ARG A 56 0.88 -13.70 -1.48
CA ARG A 56 2.16 -13.40 -0.84
C ARG A 56 3.20 -13.07 -1.90
N ILE A 57 3.98 -12.02 -1.63
CA ILE A 57 5.16 -11.63 -2.39
C ILE A 57 6.34 -11.79 -1.45
N ASP A 58 7.21 -12.74 -1.72
CA ASP A 58 8.35 -13.06 -0.85
C ASP A 58 9.56 -12.16 -1.12
N ALA A 59 10.51 -12.10 -0.18
CA ALA A 59 11.72 -11.29 -0.28
C ALA A 59 12.52 -11.56 -1.56
N ILE A 60 12.51 -12.79 -2.06
CA ILE A 60 13.23 -13.14 -3.30
C ILE A 60 12.56 -12.47 -4.52
N ASP A 61 11.23 -12.44 -4.58
CA ASP A 61 10.48 -11.79 -5.65
C ASP A 61 10.65 -10.27 -5.56
N ILE A 62 10.59 -9.70 -4.34
CA ILE A 62 10.88 -8.27 -4.11
C ILE A 62 12.29 -7.91 -4.59
N PHE A 63 13.29 -8.76 -4.29
CA PHE A 63 14.65 -8.51 -4.77
C PHE A 63 14.73 -8.55 -6.30
N GLN A 64 14.10 -9.54 -6.95
CA GLN A 64 14.16 -9.78 -8.39
C GLN A 64 13.42 -8.71 -9.19
N ASP A 65 12.26 -8.30 -8.73
CA ASP A 65 11.47 -7.23 -9.37
C ASP A 65 12.08 -5.84 -9.15
N ALA A 66 13.10 -5.72 -8.27
CA ALA A 66 13.85 -4.50 -8.00
C ALA A 66 12.98 -3.23 -7.81
N PRO A 67 11.93 -3.26 -6.95
CA PRO A 67 11.03 -2.14 -6.78
C PRO A 67 11.73 -0.92 -6.17
N THR A 68 11.26 0.27 -6.54
CA THR A 68 11.75 1.55 -6.00
C THR A 68 10.99 1.97 -4.75
N SER A 69 9.74 1.55 -4.60
CA SER A 69 8.87 1.84 -3.45
C SER A 69 8.01 0.64 -3.06
N SER A 70 7.38 0.69 -1.90
CA SER A 70 6.44 -0.36 -1.49
C SER A 70 5.16 -0.42 -2.35
N ALA A 71 4.75 0.71 -2.95
CA ALA A 71 3.67 0.73 -3.93
C ALA A 71 4.06 0.03 -5.24
N ASP A 72 5.32 0.17 -5.67
CA ASP A 72 5.87 -0.50 -6.85
C ASP A 72 5.91 -2.03 -6.68
N ILE A 73 6.13 -2.56 -5.45
CA ILE A 73 5.98 -4.00 -5.16
C ILE A 73 4.58 -4.49 -5.55
N LEU A 74 3.55 -3.73 -5.16
CA LEU A 74 2.16 -4.11 -5.43
C LEU A 74 1.84 -4.09 -6.92
N GLN A 75 2.29 -3.05 -7.63
CA GLN A 75 2.12 -2.94 -9.07
C GLN A 75 2.82 -4.09 -9.82
N LYS A 76 4.06 -4.39 -9.43
CA LYS A 76 4.88 -5.46 -10.05
C LYS A 76 4.36 -6.87 -9.77
N SER A 77 3.51 -7.06 -8.77
CA SER A 77 2.78 -8.32 -8.56
C SER A 77 1.82 -8.66 -9.72
N GLY A 78 1.33 -7.64 -10.43
CA GLY A 78 0.30 -7.76 -11.46
C GLY A 78 -1.11 -8.06 -10.91
N ALA A 79 -1.29 -8.04 -9.59
CA ALA A 79 -2.56 -8.33 -8.92
C ALA A 79 -3.24 -7.07 -8.35
N VAL A 80 -2.50 -5.96 -8.21
CA VAL A 80 -2.96 -4.68 -7.68
C VAL A 80 -2.61 -3.57 -8.66
N ALA A 81 -3.58 -2.74 -8.99
CA ALA A 81 -3.33 -1.51 -9.72
C ALA A 81 -2.80 -0.42 -8.76
N VAL A 82 -1.95 0.46 -9.26
CA VAL A 82 -1.40 1.57 -8.47
C VAL A 82 -1.55 2.87 -9.26
N GLN A 83 -2.07 3.88 -8.58
CA GLN A 83 -2.20 5.22 -9.10
C GLN A 83 -1.14 6.13 -8.49
N MET A 84 -0.52 7.00 -9.27
CA MET A 84 0.56 7.89 -8.84
C MET A 84 0.36 9.33 -9.35
N SER A 85 0.68 10.32 -8.51
CA SER A 85 0.66 11.74 -8.86
C SER A 85 2.02 12.42 -8.72
N GLN A 86 2.95 11.73 -8.07
CA GLN A 86 4.33 12.15 -7.85
C GLN A 86 5.24 10.93 -7.79
N SER A 87 6.53 11.16 -7.91
CA SER A 87 7.55 10.13 -7.70
C SER A 87 7.56 9.66 -6.24
N GLY A 88 7.82 8.38 -6.00
CA GLY A 88 7.95 7.77 -4.68
C GLY A 88 6.64 7.42 -3.97
N GLY A 89 5.53 8.09 -4.28
CA GLY A 89 4.20 7.77 -3.75
C GLY A 89 3.43 6.79 -4.62
N GLY A 90 2.35 6.24 -4.10
CA GLY A 90 1.43 5.40 -4.86
C GLY A 90 0.26 4.92 -4.01
N SER A 91 -0.94 4.98 -4.59
CA SER A 91 -2.18 4.52 -3.96
C SER A 91 -2.57 3.16 -4.55
N PRO A 92 -2.57 2.08 -3.78
CA PRO A 92 -3.03 0.79 -4.26
C PRO A 92 -4.53 0.79 -4.47
N ILE A 93 -4.97 0.19 -5.57
CA ILE A 93 -6.38 -0.04 -5.91
C ILE A 93 -6.63 -1.55 -5.89
N ILE A 94 -7.43 -2.00 -4.94
CA ILE A 94 -7.80 -3.41 -4.79
C ILE A 94 -9.30 -3.55 -5.08
N ARG A 95 -9.66 -4.23 -6.18
CA ARG A 95 -11.06 -4.46 -6.58
C ARG A 95 -11.89 -3.16 -6.69
N GLY A 96 -11.27 -2.07 -7.18
CA GLY A 96 -11.94 -0.76 -7.30
C GLY A 96 -12.02 0.04 -5.99
N PHE A 97 -11.52 -0.48 -4.89
CA PHE A 97 -11.34 0.26 -3.65
C PHE A 97 -9.94 0.83 -3.57
N GLU A 98 -9.82 2.09 -3.18
CA GLU A 98 -8.54 2.76 -3.02
C GLU A 98 -8.41 3.46 -1.67
N ALA A 99 -7.22 3.94 -1.41
CA ALA A 99 -6.91 4.89 -0.36
C ALA A 99 -7.45 4.44 1.02
N ASN A 100 -8.31 5.23 1.66
CA ASN A 100 -8.86 4.93 2.99
C ASN A 100 -9.88 3.76 3.02
N ARG A 101 -10.14 3.11 1.88
CA ARG A 101 -10.92 1.86 1.76
C ARG A 101 -10.05 0.62 1.60
N VAL A 102 -8.71 0.80 1.58
CA VAL A 102 -7.69 -0.25 1.64
C VAL A 102 -6.86 -0.03 2.89
N LEU A 103 -6.72 -1.07 3.71
CA LEU A 103 -5.94 -0.99 4.93
C LEU A 103 -4.47 -1.36 4.68
N LEU A 104 -3.56 -0.50 5.08
CA LEU A 104 -2.13 -0.80 5.13
C LEU A 104 -1.72 -1.16 6.56
N VAL A 105 -0.94 -2.23 6.70
CA VAL A 105 -0.45 -2.75 7.99
C VAL A 105 1.05 -3.02 7.87
N VAL A 106 1.83 -2.76 8.90
CA VAL A 106 3.25 -3.14 8.99
C VAL A 106 3.51 -3.86 10.31
N ASP A 107 4.01 -5.09 10.25
CA ASP A 107 4.29 -5.92 11.44
C ASP A 107 3.11 -5.97 12.44
N GLY A 108 1.87 -6.06 11.92
CA GLY A 108 0.64 -6.07 12.72
C GLY A 108 0.14 -4.70 13.19
N VAL A 109 0.87 -3.61 12.93
CA VAL A 109 0.45 -2.25 13.29
C VAL A 109 -0.16 -1.53 12.09
N ARG A 110 -1.37 -0.96 12.26
CA ARG A 110 -2.09 -0.22 11.22
C ARG A 110 -1.35 1.07 10.86
N LEU A 111 -1.20 1.34 9.57
CA LEU A 111 -0.67 2.61 9.06
C LEU A 111 -1.77 3.64 8.82
N ASN A 112 -2.98 3.19 8.47
CA ASN A 112 -4.13 4.09 8.33
C ASN A 112 -4.38 4.79 9.66
N ASN A 113 -4.30 6.11 9.65
CA ASN A 113 -4.49 6.96 10.81
C ASN A 113 -5.72 7.88 10.62
N ALA A 114 -5.99 8.75 11.58
CA ALA A 114 -7.17 9.59 11.59
C ALA A 114 -7.27 10.61 10.44
N ILE A 115 -6.20 10.90 9.71
CA ILE A 115 -6.20 11.79 8.53
C ILE A 115 -5.96 11.05 7.21
N TYR A 116 -6.07 9.71 7.24
CA TYR A 116 -5.94 8.88 6.04
C TYR A 116 -7.13 9.13 5.13
N ARG A 117 -6.89 9.75 3.98
CA ARG A 117 -7.91 10.34 3.10
C ARG A 117 -8.16 9.51 1.86
N SER A 118 -9.24 9.80 1.16
CA SER A 118 -9.46 9.34 -0.21
C SER A 118 -8.51 10.08 -1.18
N GLY A 119 -8.19 9.45 -2.32
CA GLY A 119 -7.33 9.99 -3.37
C GLY A 119 -5.86 9.68 -3.17
N HIS A 120 -4.99 10.42 -3.83
CA HIS A 120 -3.56 10.14 -3.98
C HIS A 120 -2.82 10.13 -2.64
N LEU A 121 -2.47 8.94 -2.16
CA LEU A 121 -1.78 8.76 -0.89
C LEU A 121 -0.31 8.47 -1.12
N GLN A 122 0.53 9.11 -0.32
CA GLN A 122 1.97 8.89 -0.30
C GLN A 122 2.44 8.00 0.87
N ASN A 123 1.55 7.55 1.74
CA ASN A 123 1.91 6.89 3.01
C ASN A 123 2.64 5.56 2.84
N SER A 124 2.42 4.85 1.73
CA SER A 124 3.18 3.63 1.41
C SER A 124 4.67 3.88 1.23
N ILE A 125 5.11 5.10 0.91
CA ILE A 125 6.52 5.46 0.76
C ILE A 125 7.32 5.26 2.06
N SER A 126 6.68 5.36 3.22
CA SER A 126 7.33 5.23 4.53
C SER A 126 7.76 3.80 4.88
N ILE A 127 7.65 2.85 3.95
CA ILE A 127 8.08 1.46 4.11
C ILE A 127 9.10 1.15 3.02
N SER A 128 10.34 0.84 3.42
CA SER A 128 11.39 0.47 2.48
C SER A 128 11.19 -0.96 1.95
N PRO A 129 11.14 -1.17 0.62
CA PRO A 129 11.08 -2.51 0.02
C PRO A 129 12.19 -3.45 0.49
N LEU A 130 13.40 -2.94 0.68
CA LEU A 130 14.59 -3.72 1.01
C LEU A 130 14.61 -4.21 2.46
N MET A 131 13.75 -3.64 3.33
CA MET A 131 13.56 -4.06 4.72
C MET A 131 12.49 -5.13 4.88
N LEU A 132 11.78 -5.50 3.81
CA LEU A 132 10.69 -6.48 3.87
C LEU A 132 11.20 -7.91 3.76
N GLU A 133 10.55 -8.79 4.49
CA GLU A 133 10.64 -10.25 4.38
C GLU A 133 9.58 -10.78 3.42
N ASN A 134 8.36 -10.27 3.50
CA ASN A 134 7.28 -10.54 2.57
C ASN A 134 6.19 -9.47 2.64
N VAL A 135 5.27 -9.51 1.67
CA VAL A 135 4.04 -8.70 1.66
C VAL A 135 2.87 -9.62 1.41
N ASP A 136 1.86 -9.57 2.28
CA ASP A 136 0.60 -10.29 2.10
C ASP A 136 -0.48 -9.31 1.60
N ILE A 137 -1.11 -9.63 0.48
CA ILE A 137 -2.25 -8.91 -0.07
C ILE A 137 -3.50 -9.75 0.19
N VAL A 138 -4.34 -9.30 1.12
CA VAL A 138 -5.62 -9.93 1.46
C VAL A 138 -6.72 -9.26 0.64
N PHE A 139 -7.40 -10.02 -0.20
CA PHE A 139 -8.45 -9.50 -1.07
C PHE A 139 -9.83 -9.58 -0.42
N GLY A 140 -10.64 -8.56 -0.68
CA GLY A 140 -12.00 -8.47 -0.17
C GLY A 140 -12.11 -7.99 1.28
N PRO A 141 -13.35 -7.82 1.78
CA PRO A 141 -13.56 -7.29 3.12
C PRO A 141 -12.96 -8.17 4.22
N SER A 142 -12.09 -7.58 5.01
CA SER A 142 -11.32 -8.27 6.07
C SER A 142 -11.47 -7.58 7.44
N SER A 143 -12.58 -6.87 7.62
CA SER A 143 -12.82 -6.05 8.83
C SER A 143 -12.98 -6.87 10.10
N VAL A 144 -13.36 -8.15 10.04
CA VAL A 144 -13.45 -9.00 11.24
C VAL A 144 -12.09 -9.06 11.94
N LYS A 145 -11.01 -9.29 11.20
CA LYS A 145 -9.67 -9.39 11.77
C LYS A 145 -8.95 -8.06 11.92
N TYR A 146 -9.08 -7.20 10.90
CA TYR A 146 -8.28 -5.99 10.79
C TYR A 146 -9.01 -4.70 11.19
N GLY A 147 -10.33 -4.71 11.32
CA GLY A 147 -11.15 -3.55 11.72
C GLY A 147 -11.51 -2.63 10.55
N SER A 148 -11.70 -1.34 10.85
CA SER A 148 -12.09 -0.30 9.88
C SER A 148 -11.11 -0.24 8.69
N ASP A 149 -11.55 0.33 7.56
CA ASP A 149 -10.79 0.61 6.34
C ASP A 149 -10.46 -0.62 5.48
N ALA A 150 -10.73 -1.84 5.96
CA ALA A 150 -10.52 -3.07 5.21
C ALA A 150 -11.75 -3.46 4.36
N LEU A 151 -12.24 -2.51 3.51
CA LEU A 151 -13.39 -2.75 2.64
C LEU A 151 -12.99 -3.49 1.37
N GLY A 152 -11.95 -3.01 0.69
CA GLY A 152 -11.43 -3.60 -0.55
C GLY A 152 -10.40 -4.69 -0.32
N GLY A 153 -9.65 -4.56 0.77
CA GLY A 153 -8.59 -5.48 1.14
C GLY A 153 -7.61 -4.92 2.14
N VAL A 154 -6.56 -5.71 2.42
CA VAL A 154 -5.47 -5.34 3.32
C VAL A 154 -4.14 -5.61 2.63
N VAL A 155 -3.20 -4.68 2.76
CA VAL A 155 -1.79 -4.92 2.41
C VAL A 155 -1.00 -4.99 3.70
N HIS A 156 -0.48 -6.16 4.02
CA HIS A 156 0.29 -6.39 5.23
C HIS A 156 1.78 -6.57 4.89
N TYR A 157 2.58 -5.60 5.24
CA TYR A 157 4.03 -5.59 5.08
C TYR A 157 4.68 -6.25 6.31
N HIS A 158 5.44 -7.30 6.08
CA HIS A 158 6.23 -7.96 7.10
C HIS A 158 7.70 -7.59 6.93
N THR A 159 8.26 -6.86 7.89
CA THR A 159 9.67 -6.50 7.84
C THR A 159 10.53 -7.63 8.39
N LYS A 160 11.78 -7.71 7.93
CA LYS A 160 12.75 -8.73 8.34
C LYS A 160 12.80 -8.89 9.86
N SER A 161 12.98 -10.12 10.31
CA SER A 161 13.00 -10.50 11.73
C SER A 161 14.36 -11.06 12.16
N PRO A 162 14.80 -10.80 13.41
CA PRO A 162 16.06 -11.34 13.92
C PRO A 162 15.96 -12.86 14.09
N GLN A 163 16.90 -13.59 13.46
CA GLN A 163 16.91 -15.05 13.45
C GLN A 163 17.65 -15.66 14.65
N SER A 164 17.31 -16.91 15.00
CA SER A 164 17.99 -17.65 16.08
C SER A 164 19.24 -18.38 15.54
N GLY A 165 20.19 -18.64 16.45
CA GLY A 165 21.34 -19.51 16.17
C GLY A 165 22.45 -18.88 15.32
N GLN A 166 22.32 -17.62 14.88
CA GLN A 166 23.34 -16.94 14.11
C GLN A 166 24.26 -16.11 15.01
N ALA A 167 25.57 -16.38 14.94
CA ALA A 167 26.54 -15.57 15.67
C ALA A 167 26.55 -14.12 15.13
N TRP A 168 26.60 -13.96 13.82
CA TRP A 168 26.52 -12.70 13.12
C TRP A 168 26.28 -12.93 11.61
N LYS A 169 25.41 -12.14 11.01
CA LYS A 169 25.16 -12.11 9.56
C LYS A 169 24.89 -10.69 9.14
N ALA A 170 25.49 -10.24 8.05
CA ALA A 170 25.22 -8.93 7.47
C ALA A 170 24.96 -9.03 5.97
N ASN A 171 24.15 -8.11 5.45
CA ASN A 171 23.85 -7.96 4.04
C ASN A 171 24.14 -6.52 3.62
N LEU A 172 24.77 -6.35 2.48
CA LEU A 172 24.96 -5.07 1.79
C LEU A 172 24.35 -5.18 0.39
N LEU A 173 23.47 -4.27 0.04
CA LEU A 173 22.94 -4.15 -1.32
C LEU A 173 23.23 -2.76 -1.85
N GLN A 174 23.78 -2.72 -3.06
CA GLN A 174 23.97 -1.51 -3.86
C GLN A 174 23.16 -1.66 -5.14
N ARG A 175 22.36 -0.63 -5.48
CA ARG A 175 21.54 -0.64 -6.68
C ARG A 175 21.64 0.71 -7.38
N TYR A 176 21.73 0.66 -8.71
CA TYR A 176 21.64 1.82 -9.59
C TYR A 176 20.50 1.64 -10.57
N SER A 177 19.77 2.71 -10.86
CA SER A 177 18.65 2.77 -11.80
C SER A 177 18.87 3.91 -12.78
N SER A 178 18.87 3.62 -14.09
CA SER A 178 19.20 4.60 -15.12
C SER A 178 18.08 5.61 -15.39
N VAL A 179 16.81 5.25 -15.18
CA VAL A 179 15.65 6.07 -15.54
C VAL A 179 15.55 7.37 -14.74
N ASN A 180 16.13 7.39 -13.54
CA ASN A 180 16.16 8.56 -12.66
C ASN A 180 17.54 8.76 -12.00
N ASN A 181 18.59 8.15 -12.55
CA ASN A 181 19.93 8.12 -11.93
C ASN A 181 19.86 7.73 -10.44
N GLY A 182 18.95 6.81 -10.11
CA GLY A 182 18.67 6.39 -8.77
C GLY A 182 19.79 5.56 -8.16
N VAL A 183 20.12 5.82 -6.90
CA VAL A 183 21.09 5.03 -6.13
C VAL A 183 20.44 4.61 -4.82
N ASN A 184 20.46 3.30 -4.55
CA ASN A 184 20.03 2.72 -3.29
C ASN A 184 21.25 2.06 -2.62
N LEU A 185 21.44 2.34 -1.34
CA LEU A 185 22.40 1.68 -0.49
C LEU A 185 21.66 1.12 0.73
N TYR A 186 21.60 -0.19 0.83
CA TYR A 186 20.97 -0.88 1.95
C TYR A 186 21.97 -1.74 2.68
N TYR A 187 21.98 -1.64 4.00
CA TYR A 187 22.77 -2.48 4.89
C TYR A 187 21.88 -3.00 6.02
N ASP A 188 21.96 -4.29 6.30
CA ASP A 188 21.42 -4.87 7.52
C ASP A 188 22.42 -5.82 8.17
N HIS A 189 22.28 -6.00 9.46
CA HIS A 189 22.96 -7.07 10.18
C HIS A 189 22.09 -7.63 11.29
N SER A 190 22.24 -8.91 11.54
CA SER A 190 21.58 -9.62 12.61
C SER A 190 22.55 -10.50 13.39
N TRP A 191 22.31 -10.63 14.68
CA TRP A 191 23.09 -11.53 15.53
C TRP A 191 22.23 -12.04 16.69
N SER A 192 22.65 -13.16 17.28
CA SER A 192 22.04 -13.69 18.49
C SER A 192 23.11 -13.97 19.55
N LYS A 193 22.77 -13.71 20.82
CA LYS A 193 23.60 -14.02 21.99
C LYS A 193 22.73 -14.52 23.13
N GLY A 194 22.83 -15.81 23.43
CA GLY A 194 21.99 -16.43 24.44
C GLY A 194 20.51 -16.34 24.06
N LYS A 195 19.72 -15.66 24.91
CA LYS A 195 18.27 -15.45 24.71
C LYS A 195 17.93 -14.21 23.87
N TRP A 196 18.91 -13.41 23.52
CA TRP A 196 18.74 -12.16 22.80
C TRP A 196 19.00 -12.34 21.31
N ARG A 197 18.16 -11.73 20.50
CA ARG A 197 18.30 -11.65 19.05
C ARG A 197 18.12 -10.20 18.61
N PHE A 198 18.94 -9.76 17.67
CA PHE A 198 19.00 -8.39 17.20
C PHE A 198 18.99 -8.34 15.68
N LEU A 199 18.29 -7.37 15.13
CA LEU A 199 18.34 -6.98 13.71
C LEU A 199 18.43 -5.47 13.68
N GLN A 200 19.32 -4.94 12.86
CA GLN A 200 19.42 -3.52 12.55
C GLN A 200 19.60 -3.35 11.05
N GLY A 201 18.93 -2.37 10.45
CA GLY A 201 19.03 -2.06 9.04
C GLY A 201 18.91 -0.58 8.75
N ILE A 202 19.60 -0.12 7.72
CA ILE A 202 19.54 1.24 7.18
C ILE A 202 19.41 1.18 5.67
N ASN A 203 18.56 2.02 5.09
CA ASN A 203 18.40 2.20 3.66
C ASN A 203 18.52 3.67 3.31
N LEU A 204 19.39 3.97 2.35
CA LEU A 204 19.64 5.31 1.84
C LEU A 204 19.30 5.33 0.35
N ASN A 205 18.37 6.17 -0.03
CA ASN A 205 17.91 6.30 -1.41
C ASN A 205 18.12 7.72 -1.88
N ARG A 206 18.61 7.85 -3.10
CA ARG A 206 18.66 9.11 -3.84
C ARG A 206 18.13 8.88 -5.24
N PHE A 207 17.10 9.62 -5.63
CA PHE A 207 16.48 9.56 -6.95
C PHE A 207 16.53 10.93 -7.60
N GLY A 208 17.00 10.99 -8.84
CA GLY A 208 16.90 12.17 -9.69
C GLY A 208 15.54 12.26 -10.38
N ASN A 209 15.41 13.19 -11.31
CA ASN A 209 14.18 13.34 -12.08
C ASN A 209 13.86 12.09 -12.91
N LEU A 210 12.58 11.77 -12.99
CA LEU A 210 12.09 10.58 -13.65
C LEU A 210 11.98 10.82 -15.16
N LYS A 211 12.62 9.96 -15.97
CA LYS A 211 12.45 9.93 -17.41
C LYS A 211 11.29 9.05 -17.79
N MET A 212 10.38 9.58 -18.61
CA MET A 212 9.30 8.81 -19.24
C MET A 212 9.78 8.19 -20.56
N GLY A 213 9.01 7.23 -21.09
CA GLY A 213 9.32 6.58 -22.37
C GLY A 213 9.22 7.55 -23.56
N GLU A 214 10.00 7.28 -24.61
CA GLU A 214 10.04 8.10 -25.83
C GLU A 214 8.98 7.66 -26.86
N GLN A 215 8.61 6.36 -26.86
CA GLN A 215 7.77 5.78 -27.90
C GLN A 215 6.30 6.01 -27.65
N ARG A 216 5.68 6.90 -28.45
CA ARG A 216 4.26 7.30 -28.36
C ARG A 216 3.36 6.37 -29.17
N TYR A 217 3.37 5.06 -28.92
CA TYR A 217 2.55 4.08 -29.66
C TYR A 217 1.04 4.34 -29.53
N HIS A 218 0.62 5.07 -28.51
CA HIS A 218 -0.75 5.49 -28.32
C HIS A 218 -1.23 6.57 -29.33
N GLY A 219 -0.30 7.22 -30.06
CA GLY A 219 -0.62 8.17 -31.13
C GLY A 219 -0.93 9.61 -30.71
N TYR A 220 -0.87 9.94 -29.41
CA TYR A 220 -1.09 11.29 -28.88
C TYR A 220 0.26 11.98 -28.64
N THR A 221 0.35 13.29 -28.92
CA THR A 221 1.52 14.11 -28.61
C THR A 221 1.72 14.18 -27.10
N ASP A 222 0.64 14.50 -26.39
CA ASP A 222 0.60 14.62 -24.95
C ASP A 222 -0.38 13.59 -24.37
N TRP A 223 -0.08 13.11 -23.17
CA TRP A 223 -0.98 12.25 -22.42
C TRP A 223 -1.55 13.04 -21.24
N GLY A 224 -2.78 13.52 -21.40
CA GLY A 224 -3.44 14.38 -20.46
C GLY A 224 -3.18 15.85 -20.74
N LYS A 225 -3.16 16.68 -19.68
CA LYS A 225 -2.87 18.11 -19.80
C LYS A 225 -1.41 18.33 -20.21
N GLU A 226 -1.18 19.43 -20.93
CA GLU A 226 0.14 19.87 -21.34
C GLU A 226 1.09 19.99 -20.12
N ALA A 227 2.28 19.40 -20.23
CA ALA A 227 3.28 19.42 -19.19
C ALA A 227 4.39 20.44 -19.56
N HIS A 228 4.46 21.56 -18.83
CA HIS A 228 5.48 22.60 -19.08
C HIS A 228 6.77 22.38 -18.27
N ILE A 229 6.77 21.51 -17.24
CA ILE A 229 7.95 21.14 -16.47
C ILE A 229 8.55 19.82 -16.96
N VAL A 230 8.66 19.66 -18.28
CA VAL A 230 9.30 18.53 -18.95
C VAL A 230 10.43 19.07 -19.81
N ASP A 231 11.62 18.44 -19.75
CA ASP A 231 12.75 18.69 -20.62
C ASP A 231 13.06 17.42 -21.41
N ASP A 232 12.78 17.41 -22.70
CA ASP A 232 12.74 16.23 -23.55
C ASP A 232 11.77 15.17 -22.99
N ASN A 233 12.26 14.09 -22.40
CA ASN A 233 11.44 13.09 -21.71
C ASN A 233 11.70 13.05 -20.18
N GLU A 234 12.41 14.02 -19.64
CA GLU A 234 12.67 14.15 -18.21
C GLU A 234 11.58 14.99 -17.53
N GLN A 235 10.83 14.38 -16.62
CA GLN A 235 9.83 15.04 -15.80
C GLN A 235 10.54 15.77 -14.66
N LEU A 236 10.71 17.08 -14.81
CA LEU A 236 11.47 17.92 -13.88
C LEU A 236 10.80 17.99 -12.50
N ARG A 237 11.60 18.25 -11.47
CA ARG A 237 11.13 18.35 -10.06
C ARG A 237 10.55 17.06 -9.48
N THR A 238 10.83 15.88 -10.07
CA THR A 238 10.39 14.58 -9.55
C THR A 238 11.45 13.89 -8.68
N ALA A 239 12.62 14.52 -8.52
CA ALA A 239 13.71 14.03 -7.68
C ALA A 239 13.37 14.09 -6.18
N TYR A 240 13.85 13.09 -5.41
CA TYR A 240 13.76 13.08 -3.94
C TYR A 240 14.81 12.15 -3.34
N ASP A 241 15.09 12.36 -2.05
CA ASP A 241 15.93 11.47 -1.23
C ASP A 241 15.09 10.85 -0.12
N GLN A 242 15.48 9.66 0.38
CA GLN A 242 14.80 8.96 1.47
C GLN A 242 15.80 8.22 2.34
N VAL A 243 15.57 8.25 3.65
CA VAL A 243 16.32 7.50 4.65
C VAL A 243 15.34 6.67 5.47
N ASP A 244 15.64 5.36 5.59
CA ASP A 244 14.87 4.45 6.41
C ASP A 244 15.79 3.71 7.39
N PHE A 245 15.30 3.48 8.60
CA PHE A 245 16.00 2.76 9.65
C PHE A 245 15.06 1.77 10.32
N ILE A 246 15.58 0.58 10.63
CA ILE A 246 14.87 -0.45 11.40
C ILE A 246 15.78 -1.03 12.48
N GLN A 247 15.23 -1.20 13.69
CA GLN A 247 15.86 -1.92 14.79
C GLN A 247 14.84 -2.86 15.39
N LYS A 248 15.14 -4.16 15.40
CA LYS A 248 14.32 -5.15 16.10
C LYS A 248 15.16 -5.88 17.15
N ILE A 249 14.57 -6.08 18.32
CA ILE A 249 15.14 -6.85 19.41
C ILE A 249 14.12 -7.88 19.84
N ARG A 250 14.58 -9.11 20.05
CA ARG A 250 13.77 -10.19 20.64
C ARG A 250 14.51 -10.79 21.83
N LEU A 251 13.79 -10.95 22.94
CA LEU A 251 14.24 -11.66 24.14
C LEU A 251 13.39 -12.91 24.32
N ASP A 252 13.95 -14.07 24.12
CA ASP A 252 13.33 -15.36 24.47
C ASP A 252 13.56 -15.64 25.96
N ALA A 253 12.76 -14.99 26.83
CA ALA A 253 12.93 -15.04 28.27
C ALA A 253 12.76 -16.46 28.82
N ARG A 254 11.79 -17.22 28.28
CA ARG A 254 11.51 -18.65 28.52
C ARG A 254 11.09 -19.32 27.22
N GLU A 255 11.06 -20.63 27.15
CA GLU A 255 10.59 -21.39 25.96
C GLU A 255 9.20 -20.97 25.49
N TYR A 256 8.34 -20.55 26.41
CA TYR A 256 6.96 -20.14 26.14
C TYR A 256 6.72 -18.63 26.25
N LEU A 257 7.76 -17.82 26.53
CA LEU A 257 7.60 -16.37 26.72
C LEU A 257 8.71 -15.61 26.04
N SER A 258 8.33 -14.75 25.10
CA SER A 258 9.25 -13.80 24.47
C SER A 258 8.72 -12.38 24.49
N PHE A 259 9.65 -11.43 24.46
CA PHE A 259 9.39 -10.00 24.33
C PHE A 259 10.04 -9.50 23.05
N LYS A 260 9.39 -8.56 22.39
CA LYS A 260 9.84 -7.97 21.13
C LYS A 260 9.85 -6.44 21.22
N MET A 261 10.81 -5.83 20.58
CA MET A 261 10.83 -4.39 20.30
C MET A 261 11.02 -4.21 18.80
N ASN A 262 10.26 -3.30 18.21
CA ASN A 262 10.32 -2.92 16.80
C ASN A 262 10.35 -1.39 16.72
N LEU A 263 11.47 -0.84 16.28
CA LEU A 263 11.63 0.59 16.01
C LEU A 263 11.83 0.78 14.51
N GLN A 264 11.01 1.61 13.88
CA GLN A 264 11.14 2.00 12.48
C GLN A 264 11.11 3.51 12.37
N VAL A 265 11.99 4.06 11.55
CA VAL A 265 12.06 5.48 11.22
C VAL A 265 12.16 5.61 9.71
N SER A 266 11.36 6.50 9.12
CA SER A 266 11.43 6.85 7.70
C SER A 266 11.30 8.35 7.54
N SER A 267 12.09 8.94 6.65
CA SER A 267 12.02 10.35 6.30
C SER A 267 12.39 10.54 4.83
N THR A 268 11.61 11.37 4.12
CA THR A 268 11.92 11.80 2.75
C THR A 268 12.32 13.28 2.73
N THR A 269 12.87 13.75 1.61
CA THR A 269 12.86 15.17 1.25
C THR A 269 11.49 15.58 0.73
N ASN A 270 11.32 16.82 0.28
CA ASN A 270 10.08 17.28 -0.35
C ASN A 270 9.72 16.43 -1.58
N LEU A 271 8.43 16.15 -1.73
CA LEU A 271 7.87 15.37 -2.83
C LEU A 271 6.99 16.29 -3.69
N ASN A 272 7.52 16.79 -4.79
CA ASN A 272 6.78 17.69 -5.64
C ASN A 272 5.61 16.99 -6.34
N ARG A 273 4.48 17.69 -6.43
CA ARG A 273 3.28 17.26 -7.14
C ARG A 273 3.40 17.68 -8.60
N PHE A 274 3.94 16.78 -9.41
CA PHE A 274 4.16 17.02 -10.83
C PHE A 274 2.88 17.40 -11.56
N ASP A 275 1.76 16.73 -11.27
CA ASP A 275 0.43 17.01 -11.81
C ASP A 275 -0.05 18.45 -11.52
N GLN A 276 0.14 18.91 -10.27
CA GLN A 276 -0.30 20.25 -9.86
C GLN A 276 0.60 21.35 -10.41
N LEU A 277 1.89 21.08 -10.54
CA LEU A 277 2.85 22.01 -11.12
C LEU A 277 2.61 22.25 -12.62
N ASN A 278 1.92 21.31 -13.30
CA ASN A 278 1.48 21.46 -14.68
C ASN A 278 0.06 22.05 -14.82
N ASP A 279 -0.57 22.51 -13.73
CA ASP A 279 -1.84 23.21 -13.80
C ASP A 279 -1.67 24.62 -14.37
N PHE A 280 -2.54 25.00 -15.31
CA PHE A 280 -2.62 26.34 -15.86
C PHE A 280 -3.86 27.08 -15.34
N SER A 281 -3.73 28.40 -15.25
CA SER A 281 -4.84 29.32 -14.98
C SER A 281 -4.67 30.53 -15.88
N ASN A 282 -5.68 30.83 -16.70
CA ASN A 282 -5.64 31.94 -17.66
C ASN A 282 -4.41 31.90 -18.62
N GLY A 283 -4.02 30.71 -19.07
CA GLY A 283 -2.88 30.51 -19.99
C GLY A 283 -1.49 30.69 -19.36
N GLN A 284 -1.40 30.77 -18.05
CA GLN A 284 -0.15 30.83 -17.30
C GLN A 284 -0.07 29.69 -16.29
N PRO A 285 1.12 29.16 -15.97
CA PRO A 285 1.28 28.19 -14.89
C PRO A 285 0.68 28.71 -13.59
N LYS A 286 -0.10 27.88 -12.92
CA LYS A 286 -0.86 28.27 -11.73
C LYS A 286 0.00 28.33 -10.48
N PHE A 287 0.93 27.38 -10.32
CA PHE A 287 1.76 27.24 -9.15
C PHE A 287 3.24 27.40 -9.49
N GLU A 288 3.94 28.23 -8.72
CA GLU A 288 5.40 28.30 -8.69
C GLU A 288 5.99 27.12 -7.92
N GLU A 289 5.33 26.77 -6.78
CA GLU A 289 5.66 25.59 -5.97
C GLU A 289 4.41 24.83 -5.55
N TRP A 290 4.47 23.53 -5.61
CA TRP A 290 3.50 22.63 -5.03
C TRP A 290 4.17 21.31 -4.64
N TYR A 291 4.26 21.03 -3.34
CA TYR A 291 4.90 19.82 -2.84
C TYR A 291 4.28 19.34 -1.53
N TYR A 292 4.35 18.04 -1.31
CA TYR A 292 4.28 17.49 0.03
C TYR A 292 5.64 17.70 0.70
N GLY A 293 5.66 18.18 1.94
CA GLY A 293 6.87 18.30 2.73
C GLY A 293 7.44 16.91 3.08
N PRO A 294 8.55 16.84 3.81
CA PRO A 294 9.11 15.56 4.20
C PRO A 294 8.06 14.67 4.83
N GLN A 295 7.90 13.45 4.29
CA GLN A 295 7.10 12.42 4.92
C GLN A 295 7.92 11.80 6.04
N LYS A 296 7.52 12.02 7.28
CA LYS A 296 8.23 11.50 8.46
C LYS A 296 7.36 10.51 9.20
N ARG A 297 7.89 9.35 9.50
CA ARG A 297 7.25 8.34 10.33
C ARG A 297 8.23 7.77 11.34
N LEU A 298 7.82 7.74 12.59
CA LEU A 298 8.40 6.94 13.66
C LEU A 298 7.37 5.89 14.09
N LEU A 299 7.79 4.64 14.24
CA LEU A 299 7.00 3.58 14.86
C LEU A 299 7.84 2.91 15.93
N LEU A 300 7.31 2.81 17.15
CA LEU A 300 7.83 2.00 18.23
C LEU A 300 6.76 0.98 18.64
N GLY A 301 7.07 -0.31 18.50
CA GLY A 301 6.24 -1.43 18.92
C GLY A 301 6.90 -2.23 20.02
N LEU A 302 6.14 -2.59 21.06
CA LEU A 302 6.55 -3.49 22.13
C LEU A 302 5.60 -4.69 22.12
N GLY A 303 6.15 -5.88 21.89
CA GLY A 303 5.40 -7.12 21.77
C GLY A 303 5.67 -8.09 22.91
N THR A 304 4.65 -8.86 23.29
CA THR A 304 4.75 -10.00 24.19
C THR A 304 4.11 -11.21 23.52
N GLU A 305 4.85 -12.31 23.43
CA GLU A 305 4.33 -13.60 22.97
C GLU A 305 4.39 -14.61 24.11
N HIS A 306 3.25 -15.27 24.35
CA HIS A 306 3.16 -16.32 25.36
C HIS A 306 2.49 -17.56 24.74
N GLN A 307 3.25 -18.64 24.65
CA GLN A 307 2.85 -19.90 24.00
C GLN A 307 2.78 -21.02 25.04
N LYS A 308 1.82 -20.93 25.96
CA LYS A 308 1.60 -21.95 26.97
C LYS A 308 0.10 -22.19 27.14
N LYS A 309 -0.31 -23.45 26.90
CA LYS A 309 -1.71 -23.87 27.06
C LYS A 309 -2.24 -23.58 28.44
N ASN A 310 -3.40 -22.93 28.50
CA ASN A 310 -4.19 -22.74 29.71
C ASN A 310 -5.70 -22.80 29.37
N PHE A 311 -6.56 -22.53 30.34
CA PHE A 311 -8.02 -22.58 30.12
C PHE A 311 -8.49 -21.61 29.03
N PHE A 312 -7.94 -20.39 28.98
CA PHE A 312 -8.41 -19.33 28.09
C PHE A 312 -7.74 -19.41 26.71
N TYR A 313 -6.44 -19.68 26.63
CA TYR A 313 -5.69 -19.69 25.37
C TYR A 313 -4.55 -20.72 25.37
N ASP A 314 -4.06 -21.04 24.18
CA ASP A 314 -2.83 -21.80 23.94
C ASP A 314 -1.70 -20.88 23.48
N SER A 315 -2.06 -19.79 22.77
CA SER A 315 -1.16 -18.71 22.38
C SER A 315 -1.78 -17.35 22.67
N PHE A 316 -0.98 -16.41 23.11
CA PHE A 316 -1.32 -15.02 23.37
C PHE A 316 -0.26 -14.12 22.78
N ASN A 317 -0.68 -13.17 21.97
CA ASN A 317 0.17 -12.12 21.40
C ASN A 317 -0.37 -10.75 21.82
N ASN A 318 0.46 -9.90 22.37
CA ASN A 318 0.11 -8.52 22.67
C ASN A 318 1.11 -7.58 22.02
N THR A 319 0.64 -6.53 21.39
CA THR A 319 1.47 -5.47 20.82
C THR A 319 0.95 -4.12 21.27
N ILE A 320 1.81 -3.37 21.97
CA ILE A 320 1.60 -1.96 22.27
C ILE A 320 2.43 -1.16 21.28
N SER A 321 1.86 -0.17 20.63
CA SER A 321 2.57 0.64 19.66
C SER A 321 2.31 2.12 19.81
N TYR A 322 3.34 2.90 19.49
CA TYR A 322 3.30 4.35 19.33
C TYR A 322 3.78 4.70 17.93
N GLN A 323 3.05 5.57 17.25
CA GLN A 323 3.49 6.15 15.99
C GLN A 323 3.41 7.67 16.04
N GLN A 324 4.37 8.30 15.40
CA GLN A 324 4.35 9.72 15.09
C GLN A 324 4.53 9.89 13.59
N LEU A 325 3.62 10.64 12.99
CA LEU A 325 3.65 10.96 11.57
C LEU A 325 3.58 12.48 11.41
N GLU A 326 4.38 12.99 10.49
CA GLU A 326 4.32 14.39 10.06
C GLU A 326 4.14 14.41 8.55
N GLU A 327 3.09 15.08 8.08
CA GLU A 327 2.90 15.36 6.66
C GLU A 327 2.55 16.83 6.47
N SER A 328 2.94 17.41 5.33
CA SER A 328 2.54 18.77 5.01
C SER A 328 2.16 18.92 3.54
N ARG A 329 1.38 19.96 3.26
CA ARG A 329 1.04 20.42 1.92
C ARG A 329 1.46 21.87 1.79
N ASN A 330 2.31 22.12 0.82
CA ASN A 330 2.93 23.39 0.60
C ASN A 330 2.64 23.82 -0.83
N SER A 331 2.10 25.02 -1.00
CA SER A 331 1.77 25.54 -2.32
C SER A 331 2.00 27.05 -2.38
N GLN A 332 2.54 27.51 -3.50
CA GLN A 332 2.77 28.90 -3.81
C GLN A 332 2.25 29.18 -5.21
N LYS A 333 1.33 30.14 -5.34
CA LYS A 333 0.98 30.71 -6.64
C LYS A 333 2.03 31.73 -7.02
N TYR A 334 2.19 32.04 -8.32
CA TYR A 334 3.09 33.10 -8.75
C TYR A 334 2.73 34.44 -8.11
N ASN A 335 3.75 35.16 -7.59
CA ASN A 335 3.62 36.43 -6.88
C ASN A 335 2.72 36.38 -5.62
N ALA A 336 2.64 35.24 -4.97
CA ALA A 336 1.91 35.06 -3.72
C ALA A 336 2.79 34.39 -2.66
N ASP A 337 2.34 34.42 -1.40
CA ASP A 337 3.05 33.77 -0.29
C ASP A 337 3.02 32.24 -0.40
N LEU A 338 4.06 31.61 0.14
CA LEU A 338 4.09 30.17 0.32
C LEU A 338 3.16 29.77 1.48
N ILE A 339 2.11 29.05 1.15
CA ILE A 339 1.16 28.52 2.13
C ILE A 339 1.60 27.12 2.53
N GLN A 340 1.95 26.95 3.79
CA GLN A 340 2.32 25.67 4.38
C GLN A 340 1.21 25.20 5.31
N ARG A 341 0.74 23.96 5.13
CA ARG A 341 -0.20 23.30 6.03
C ARG A 341 0.42 21.98 6.49
N THR A 342 0.61 21.85 7.80
CA THR A 342 1.30 20.71 8.42
C THR A 342 0.39 20.02 9.41
N GLU A 343 0.35 18.70 9.32
CA GLU A 343 -0.38 17.82 10.21
C GLU A 343 0.59 16.94 10.99
N ASP A 344 0.53 17.02 12.31
CA ASP A 344 1.20 16.12 13.24
C ASP A 344 0.18 15.10 13.76
N VAL A 345 0.46 13.82 13.59
CA VAL A 345 -0.42 12.73 14.02
C VAL A 345 0.31 11.82 14.99
N PHE A 346 -0.26 11.63 16.16
CA PHE A 346 0.23 10.71 17.18
C PHE A 346 -0.77 9.57 17.34
N VAL A 347 -0.30 8.33 17.24
CA VAL A 347 -1.14 7.13 17.34
C VAL A 347 -0.65 6.23 18.44
N PHE A 348 -1.51 5.94 19.41
CA PHE A 348 -1.29 4.94 20.45
C PHE A 348 -2.21 3.75 20.18
N ALA A 349 -1.67 2.56 20.10
CA ALA A 349 -2.48 1.37 19.88
C ALA A 349 -2.05 0.21 20.77
N ASN A 350 -3.03 -0.64 21.11
CA ASN A 350 -2.81 -1.93 21.77
C ASN A 350 -3.68 -2.98 21.09
N THR A 351 -3.05 -4.08 20.67
CA THR A 351 -3.71 -5.24 20.11
C THR A 351 -3.39 -6.45 20.98
N ALA A 352 -4.41 -7.16 21.43
CA ALA A 352 -4.29 -8.37 22.24
C ALA A 352 -5.03 -9.52 21.53
N ASP A 353 -4.29 -10.48 21.01
CA ASP A 353 -4.78 -11.61 20.23
C ASP A 353 -4.59 -12.92 21.01
N PHE A 354 -5.64 -13.73 21.08
CA PHE A 354 -5.66 -15.00 21.76
C PHE A 354 -6.04 -16.11 20.78
N ILE A 355 -5.35 -17.25 20.86
CA ILE A 355 -5.66 -18.43 20.08
C ILE A 355 -5.91 -19.58 21.04
N LYS A 356 -7.06 -20.22 20.90
CA LYS A 356 -7.43 -21.45 21.60
C LYS A 356 -7.66 -22.57 20.60
N LYS A 357 -6.98 -23.70 20.81
CA LYS A 357 -7.10 -24.91 19.97
C LYS A 357 -7.62 -26.06 20.81
N TRP A 358 -8.59 -26.80 20.29
CA TRP A 358 -9.06 -28.05 20.86
C TRP A 358 -9.47 -29.01 19.73
N ASP A 359 -8.96 -30.21 19.77
CA ASP A 359 -9.08 -31.20 18.69
C ASP A 359 -8.63 -30.57 17.35
N TYR A 360 -9.57 -30.43 16.43
CA TYR A 360 -9.33 -29.82 15.10
C TYR A 360 -9.93 -28.40 15.00
N ASN A 361 -10.43 -27.85 16.09
CA ASN A 361 -11.06 -26.54 16.11
C ASN A 361 -10.07 -25.47 16.57
N THR A 362 -10.21 -24.28 16.02
CA THR A 362 -9.44 -23.11 16.43
C THR A 362 -10.38 -21.95 16.68
N LEU A 363 -10.22 -21.27 17.79
CA LEU A 363 -10.86 -20.00 18.14
C LEU A 363 -9.80 -18.95 18.29
N ASN A 364 -9.84 -17.95 17.40
CA ASN A 364 -9.06 -16.72 17.51
C ASN A 364 -9.98 -15.63 18.05
N TYR A 365 -9.55 -14.88 19.04
CA TYR A 365 -10.33 -13.77 19.59
C TYR A 365 -9.41 -12.72 20.14
N GLY A 366 -9.87 -11.49 20.22
CA GLY A 366 -9.03 -10.41 20.66
C GLY A 366 -9.72 -9.09 20.90
N VAL A 367 -8.90 -8.13 21.32
CA VAL A 367 -9.29 -6.76 21.60
C VAL A 367 -8.28 -5.82 20.94
N ASP A 368 -8.78 -4.80 20.25
CA ASP A 368 -7.98 -3.72 19.67
C ASP A 368 -8.40 -2.38 20.25
N LEU A 369 -7.43 -1.59 20.64
CA LEU A 369 -7.57 -0.19 21.02
C LEU A 369 -6.65 0.66 20.13
N GLN A 370 -7.17 1.74 19.56
CA GLN A 370 -6.38 2.76 18.87
C GLN A 370 -6.87 4.15 19.25
N HIS A 371 -5.93 5.03 19.60
CA HIS A 371 -6.19 6.43 19.90
C HIS A 371 -5.28 7.32 19.07
N ASN A 372 -5.88 8.21 18.28
CA ASN A 372 -5.17 9.16 17.42
C ASN A 372 -5.37 10.58 17.96
N ILE A 373 -4.30 11.38 17.94
CA ILE A 373 -4.32 12.80 18.22
C ILE A 373 -3.80 13.51 16.97
N VAL A 374 -4.52 14.50 16.48
CA VAL A 374 -4.18 15.26 15.28
C VAL A 374 -4.06 16.74 15.62
N HIS A 375 -2.93 17.33 15.29
CA HIS A 375 -2.70 18.77 15.33
C HIS A 375 -2.50 19.28 13.90
N SER A 376 -3.29 20.26 13.49
CA SER A 376 -3.19 20.91 12.18
C SER A 376 -2.73 22.34 12.35
N ARG A 377 -1.72 22.74 11.58
CA ARG A 377 -1.12 24.07 11.59
C ARG A 377 -1.07 24.63 10.17
N ALA A 378 -1.13 25.95 10.04
CA ALA A 378 -0.96 26.65 8.76
C ALA A 378 -0.05 27.87 8.91
N THR A 379 0.45 28.40 7.79
CA THR A 379 1.09 29.71 7.71
C THR A 379 0.15 30.75 8.31
N GLU A 380 0.68 31.72 9.08
CA GLU A 380 -0.10 32.78 9.71
C GLU A 380 -0.96 33.52 8.67
N GLY A 381 -2.23 33.76 9.02
CA GLY A 381 -3.23 34.37 8.14
C GLY A 381 -3.96 33.40 7.21
N TYR A 382 -3.61 32.12 7.22
CA TYR A 382 -4.28 31.10 6.40
C TYR A 382 -4.95 30.02 7.25
N GLY A 383 -6.09 29.49 6.77
CA GLY A 383 -6.84 28.43 7.44
C GLY A 383 -6.10 27.09 7.46
N THR A 384 -6.21 26.37 8.59
CA THR A 384 -5.73 25.00 8.73
C THR A 384 -6.58 24.04 7.88
N ARG A 385 -6.05 22.87 7.60
CA ARG A 385 -6.78 21.87 6.82
C ARG A 385 -7.86 21.14 7.62
N TYR A 386 -7.62 20.91 8.89
CA TYR A 386 -8.52 20.26 9.84
C TYR A 386 -8.80 21.21 11.00
N ALA A 387 -9.60 20.76 11.94
CA ALA A 387 -9.94 21.57 13.13
C ALA A 387 -8.69 22.11 13.83
N ASP A 388 -8.54 23.44 13.90
CA ASP A 388 -7.38 24.18 14.40
C ASP A 388 -7.18 24.06 15.92
N GLY A 389 -8.23 23.68 16.67
CA GLY A 389 -8.17 23.34 18.09
C GLY A 389 -7.78 21.87 18.36
N GLY A 390 -7.40 21.11 17.31
CA GLY A 390 -7.03 19.71 17.37
C GLY A 390 -8.19 18.72 17.25
N SER A 391 -7.85 17.49 16.91
CA SER A 391 -8.82 16.39 16.80
C SER A 391 -8.32 15.15 17.49
N ASP A 392 -9.27 14.40 18.11
CA ASP A 392 -9.04 13.12 18.77
C ASP A 392 -9.93 12.05 18.13
N MET A 393 -9.39 10.85 17.86
CA MET A 393 -10.16 9.71 17.37
C MET A 393 -9.77 8.45 18.12
N THR A 394 -10.76 7.80 18.76
CA THR A 394 -10.57 6.57 19.53
C THR A 394 -11.39 5.45 18.92
N THR A 395 -10.77 4.30 18.71
CA THR A 395 -11.43 3.06 18.26
C THR A 395 -11.20 1.96 19.28
N ILE A 396 -12.27 1.31 19.74
CA ILE A 396 -12.22 0.13 20.60
C ILE A 396 -13.00 -0.99 19.91
N SER A 397 -12.41 -2.17 19.84
CA SER A 397 -13.03 -3.30 19.15
C SER A 397 -12.80 -4.61 19.89
N VAL A 398 -13.75 -5.51 19.76
CA VAL A 398 -13.64 -6.91 20.15
C VAL A 398 -13.98 -7.79 18.96
N TYR A 399 -13.28 -8.89 18.79
CA TYR A 399 -13.54 -9.82 17.70
C TYR A 399 -13.36 -11.26 18.10
N SER A 400 -14.00 -12.15 17.35
CA SER A 400 -13.84 -13.59 17.46
C SER A 400 -13.98 -14.23 16.09
N GLN A 401 -13.15 -15.25 15.84
CA GLN A 401 -13.16 -16.04 14.62
C GLN A 401 -12.99 -17.52 14.98
N TYR A 402 -13.97 -18.33 14.56
CA TYR A 402 -13.99 -19.77 14.78
C TYR A 402 -13.71 -20.51 13.48
N LYS A 403 -12.90 -21.55 13.54
CA LYS A 403 -12.54 -22.42 12.42
C LYS A 403 -12.69 -23.88 12.84
N ALA A 404 -13.34 -24.69 12.01
CA ALA A 404 -13.54 -26.11 12.27
C ALA A 404 -13.69 -26.92 10.99
N PRO A 405 -13.17 -28.17 10.92
CA PRO A 405 -13.53 -29.10 9.88
C PRO A 405 -14.95 -29.62 10.11
N LEU A 406 -15.83 -29.46 9.13
CA LEU A 406 -17.16 -30.09 9.12
C LEU A 406 -17.07 -31.54 8.64
N SER A 407 -16.05 -31.87 7.85
CA SER A 407 -15.73 -33.21 7.39
C SER A 407 -14.26 -33.29 7.00
N LYS A 408 -13.78 -34.46 6.58
CA LYS A 408 -12.41 -34.61 6.05
C LYS A 408 -12.09 -33.72 4.82
N ARG A 409 -13.12 -33.18 4.18
CA ARG A 409 -12.98 -32.40 2.94
C ARG A 409 -13.60 -31.02 3.01
N ILE A 410 -14.27 -30.67 4.10
CA ILE A 410 -14.96 -29.39 4.23
C ILE A 410 -14.51 -28.73 5.51
N ASN A 411 -13.91 -27.54 5.36
CA ASN A 411 -13.55 -26.66 6.45
C ASN A 411 -14.52 -25.47 6.50
N PHE A 412 -14.95 -25.12 7.69
CA PHE A 412 -15.84 -24.01 7.98
C PHE A 412 -15.10 -22.94 8.77
N SER A 413 -15.38 -21.68 8.47
CA SER A 413 -14.96 -20.53 9.29
C SER A 413 -16.10 -19.57 9.48
N ALA A 414 -16.19 -18.97 10.67
CA ALA A 414 -17.12 -17.90 10.97
C ALA A 414 -16.46 -16.88 11.90
N GLY A 415 -16.73 -15.62 11.69
CA GLY A 415 -16.14 -14.56 12.50
C GLY A 415 -17.12 -13.39 12.68
N ALA A 416 -16.95 -12.67 13.78
CA ALA A 416 -17.66 -11.42 14.05
C ALA A 416 -16.75 -10.43 14.77
N ARG A 417 -16.96 -9.14 14.52
CA ARG A 417 -16.27 -8.03 15.17
C ARG A 417 -17.27 -6.92 15.47
N TYR A 418 -17.22 -6.39 16.68
CA TYR A 418 -17.87 -5.16 17.06
C TYR A 418 -16.82 -4.09 17.29
N SER A 419 -17.04 -2.91 16.72
CA SER A 419 -16.15 -1.76 16.84
C SER A 419 -16.93 -0.53 17.23
N LYS A 420 -16.42 0.23 18.20
CA LYS A 420 -16.92 1.55 18.57
C LYS A 420 -15.88 2.59 18.25
N VAL A 421 -16.29 3.65 17.55
CA VAL A 421 -15.44 4.76 17.13
C VAL A 421 -15.99 6.06 17.66
N GLN A 422 -15.14 6.84 18.32
CA GLN A 422 -15.45 8.16 18.82
C GLN A 422 -14.44 9.15 18.21
N LEU A 423 -14.96 10.25 17.63
CA LEU A 423 -14.16 11.32 17.06
C LEU A 423 -14.65 12.64 17.65
N LYS A 424 -13.69 13.52 17.97
CA LYS A 424 -13.94 14.88 18.41
C LYS A 424 -12.99 15.83 17.70
N GLY A 425 -13.51 16.89 17.09
CA GLY A 425 -12.75 18.01 16.53
C GLY A 425 -13.13 19.32 17.24
N ARG A 426 -12.14 20.18 17.48
CA ARG A 426 -12.33 21.49 18.15
C ARG A 426 -11.89 22.60 17.20
N PHE A 427 -12.73 23.62 17.05
CA PHE A 427 -12.47 24.78 16.22
C PHE A 427 -12.31 26.02 17.10
N ASN A 428 -11.17 26.69 17.01
CA ASN A 428 -10.89 27.95 17.74
C ASN A 428 -11.37 29.15 16.91
N GLU A 429 -11.12 29.12 15.60
CA GLU A 429 -11.46 30.20 14.67
C GLU A 429 -12.76 29.86 13.90
N THR A 430 -13.89 30.03 14.57
CA THR A 430 -15.20 29.73 13.97
C THR A 430 -15.81 30.87 13.18
N GLU A 431 -15.41 32.12 13.46
CA GLU A 431 -16.00 33.35 12.88
C GLU A 431 -15.74 33.46 11.37
N ASN A 432 -14.53 33.17 10.93
CA ASN A 432 -14.14 33.25 9.51
C ASN A 432 -14.87 32.27 8.60
N LEU A 433 -15.38 31.16 9.16
CA LEU A 433 -16.09 30.11 8.44
C LEU A 433 -17.61 30.14 8.69
N GLY A 434 -18.09 31.02 9.59
CA GLY A 434 -19.49 31.02 10.01
C GLY A 434 -19.96 29.69 10.56
N LEU A 435 -19.06 28.91 11.21
CA LEU A 435 -19.40 27.58 11.74
C LEU A 435 -20.42 27.74 12.89
N PRO A 436 -21.51 26.94 12.87
CA PRO A 436 -22.54 27.01 13.91
C PRO A 436 -22.12 26.35 15.22
N PHE A 437 -20.92 25.75 15.26
CA PHE A 437 -20.41 24.97 16.39
C PHE A 437 -18.92 25.22 16.62
N LYS A 438 -18.49 25.13 17.88
CA LYS A 438 -17.07 25.17 18.28
C LYS A 438 -16.44 23.79 18.36
N SER A 439 -17.23 22.73 18.31
CA SER A 439 -16.73 21.36 18.30
C SER A 439 -17.69 20.44 17.57
N ILE A 440 -17.14 19.44 16.92
CA ILE A 440 -17.86 18.33 16.32
C ILE A 440 -17.56 17.07 17.14
N GLN A 441 -18.58 16.25 17.37
CA GLN A 441 -18.42 14.95 18.00
C GLN A 441 -19.21 13.89 17.24
N LEU A 442 -18.51 12.82 16.83
CA LEU A 442 -19.08 11.68 16.13
C LEU A 442 -18.91 10.43 16.98
N ASN A 443 -19.98 9.64 17.10
CA ASN A 443 -19.98 8.33 17.76
C ASN A 443 -20.58 7.30 16.81
N ASN A 444 -19.77 6.36 16.35
CA ASN A 444 -20.17 5.32 15.42
C ASN A 444 -19.93 3.93 15.99
N ASP A 445 -20.84 3.02 15.68
CA ASP A 445 -20.75 1.61 15.99
C ASP A 445 -20.79 0.81 14.68
N ALA A 446 -20.04 -0.27 14.62
CA ALA A 446 -20.05 -1.18 13.47
C ALA A 446 -19.96 -2.64 13.91
N LEU A 447 -20.86 -3.45 13.38
CA LEU A 447 -20.83 -4.91 13.49
C LEU A 447 -20.46 -5.49 12.13
N THR A 448 -19.39 -6.27 12.05
CA THR A 448 -18.98 -6.97 10.83
C THR A 448 -18.90 -8.47 11.09
N ALA A 449 -19.15 -9.25 10.04
CA ALA A 449 -19.14 -10.71 10.10
C ALA A 449 -18.48 -11.31 8.85
N SER A 450 -18.01 -12.54 8.97
CA SER A 450 -17.52 -13.34 7.87
C SER A 450 -17.93 -14.79 8.03
N LEU A 451 -18.24 -15.46 6.91
CA LEU A 451 -18.53 -16.89 6.80
C LEU A 451 -17.74 -17.45 5.65
N GLY A 452 -17.14 -18.61 5.82
CA GLY A 452 -16.36 -19.26 4.78
C GLY A 452 -16.56 -20.77 4.80
N LEU A 453 -16.65 -21.36 3.60
CA LEU A 453 -16.66 -22.80 3.38
C LEU A 453 -15.56 -23.14 2.36
N LYS A 454 -14.59 -23.92 2.76
CA LYS A 454 -13.54 -24.45 1.91
C LYS A 454 -13.79 -25.95 1.68
N TRP A 455 -13.91 -26.34 0.42
CA TRP A 455 -14.21 -27.70 0.00
C TRP A 455 -13.10 -28.29 -0.86
N GLU A 456 -12.44 -29.33 -0.38
CA GLU A 456 -11.48 -30.15 -1.11
C GLU A 456 -12.21 -31.23 -1.92
N MET A 457 -12.46 -30.94 -3.19
CA MET A 457 -13.24 -31.82 -4.09
C MET A 457 -12.45 -33.05 -4.55
N GLY A 458 -11.16 -33.14 -4.25
CA GLY A 458 -10.25 -34.17 -4.67
C GLY A 458 -9.65 -33.98 -6.08
N LYS A 459 -8.66 -34.79 -6.44
CA LYS A 459 -7.89 -34.70 -7.68
C LYS A 459 -7.28 -33.31 -7.90
N GLY A 460 -6.88 -32.62 -6.82
CA GLY A 460 -6.30 -31.28 -6.87
C GLY A 460 -7.31 -30.14 -7.10
N TRP A 461 -8.62 -30.39 -7.04
CA TRP A 461 -9.64 -29.35 -7.05
C TRP A 461 -10.00 -28.90 -5.63
N GLU A 462 -10.05 -27.60 -5.46
CA GLU A 462 -10.48 -26.94 -4.23
C GLU A 462 -11.41 -25.78 -4.59
N SER A 463 -12.46 -25.58 -3.82
CA SER A 463 -13.35 -24.42 -3.95
C SER A 463 -13.55 -23.77 -2.59
N THR A 464 -13.57 -22.44 -2.55
CA THR A 464 -13.87 -21.66 -1.36
C THR A 464 -14.99 -20.68 -1.68
N ILE A 465 -16.04 -20.68 -0.86
CA ILE A 465 -17.10 -19.67 -0.88
C ILE A 465 -16.96 -18.85 0.39
N THR A 466 -16.91 -17.52 0.24
CA THR A 466 -16.82 -16.58 1.35
C THR A 466 -17.91 -15.54 1.25
N ALA A 467 -18.61 -15.28 2.35
CA ALA A 467 -19.45 -14.11 2.55
C ALA A 467 -18.85 -13.27 3.65
N SER A 468 -18.60 -11.99 3.40
CA SER A 468 -17.92 -11.11 4.37
C SER A 468 -18.46 -9.68 4.31
N THR A 469 -18.37 -9.00 5.45
CA THR A 469 -18.69 -7.57 5.53
C THR A 469 -17.47 -6.79 5.96
N GLY A 470 -17.31 -5.59 5.39
CA GLY A 470 -16.30 -4.61 5.79
C GLY A 470 -16.98 -3.31 6.20
N PHE A 471 -16.26 -2.48 6.93
CA PHE A 471 -16.71 -1.14 7.26
C PHE A 471 -15.56 -0.14 7.26
N ARG A 472 -15.91 1.13 7.07
CA ARG A 472 -15.03 2.27 7.29
C ARG A 472 -15.78 3.33 8.10
N SER A 473 -15.24 3.67 9.25
CA SER A 473 -15.78 4.81 10.01
C SER A 473 -15.25 6.11 9.43
N PRO A 474 -16.06 7.18 9.34
CA PRO A 474 -15.57 8.50 9.03
C PRO A 474 -14.42 8.88 9.98
N ASN A 475 -13.40 9.49 9.43
CA ASN A 475 -12.22 9.93 10.17
C ASN A 475 -12.11 11.47 10.20
N VAL A 476 -11.01 12.01 10.70
CA VAL A 476 -10.80 13.47 10.82
C VAL A 476 -10.83 14.16 9.45
N ASP A 477 -10.25 13.55 8.38
CA ASP A 477 -10.33 14.11 7.01
C ASP A 477 -11.77 14.15 6.48
N ASP A 478 -12.60 13.19 6.84
CA ASP A 478 -13.99 13.17 6.39
C ASP A 478 -14.85 14.23 7.12
N VAL A 479 -14.65 14.39 8.43
CA VAL A 479 -15.57 15.10 9.33
C VAL A 479 -15.19 16.56 9.54
N THR A 480 -13.88 16.88 9.71
CA THR A 480 -13.44 18.21 10.18
C THR A 480 -12.75 19.04 9.11
N LYS A 481 -12.71 18.55 7.88
CA LYS A 481 -11.95 19.18 6.79
C LYS A 481 -12.52 20.53 6.37
N VAL A 482 -11.61 21.52 6.30
CA VAL A 482 -11.82 22.82 5.64
C VAL A 482 -10.81 22.94 4.52
N PHE A 483 -11.27 22.95 3.27
CA PHE A 483 -10.33 22.90 2.14
C PHE A 483 -10.90 23.49 0.85
N GLN A 484 -10.22 24.52 0.32
CA GLN A 484 -10.52 25.09 -0.98
C GLN A 484 -9.79 24.31 -2.09
N LYS A 485 -10.53 23.85 -3.08
CA LYS A 485 -9.97 23.24 -4.30
C LYS A 485 -10.89 23.51 -5.50
N SER A 486 -10.30 23.92 -6.63
CA SER A 486 -11.03 24.11 -7.90
C SER A 486 -12.27 24.98 -7.78
N GLY A 487 -12.16 26.12 -7.05
CA GLY A 487 -13.26 27.07 -6.85
C GLY A 487 -14.38 26.56 -5.95
N LYS A 488 -14.13 25.56 -5.13
CA LYS A 488 -15.09 24.95 -4.19
C LYS A 488 -14.51 24.94 -2.77
N LEU A 489 -15.31 25.22 -1.77
CA LEU A 489 -14.95 25.13 -0.36
C LEU A 489 -15.57 23.87 0.27
N THR A 490 -14.74 22.95 0.74
CA THR A 490 -15.20 21.84 1.56
C THR A 490 -15.31 22.30 3.00
N VAL A 491 -16.46 22.05 3.63
CA VAL A 491 -16.75 22.40 5.02
C VAL A 491 -17.00 21.16 5.86
N PRO A 492 -16.84 21.25 7.21
CA PRO A 492 -17.11 20.15 8.13
C PRO A 492 -18.56 19.66 8.07
N ASN A 493 -18.75 18.33 8.30
CA ASN A 493 -20.07 17.72 8.46
C ASN A 493 -20.07 16.71 9.61
N GLU A 494 -20.92 16.94 10.61
CA GLU A 494 -21.05 16.06 11.79
C GLU A 494 -22.01 14.88 11.59
N ASN A 495 -22.77 14.85 10.49
CA ASN A 495 -23.84 13.87 10.26
C ASN A 495 -23.34 12.71 9.35
N LEU A 496 -22.14 12.20 9.62
CA LEU A 496 -21.59 11.07 8.87
C LEU A 496 -21.77 9.74 9.60
N SER A 497 -22.16 8.73 8.85
CA SER A 497 -22.28 7.33 9.27
C SER A 497 -21.16 6.48 8.66
N PRO A 498 -20.85 5.29 9.19
CA PRO A 498 -19.92 4.37 8.58
C PRO A 498 -20.37 3.92 7.18
N GLU A 499 -19.40 3.72 6.29
CA GLU A 499 -19.58 2.99 5.03
C GLU A 499 -19.54 1.49 5.31
N PHE A 500 -20.33 0.70 4.58
CA PHE A 500 -20.29 -0.76 4.66
C PHE A 500 -20.10 -1.39 3.29
N SER A 501 -19.31 -2.48 3.23
CA SER A 501 -19.27 -3.38 2.09
C SER A 501 -19.79 -4.75 2.47
N LYS A 502 -20.63 -5.37 1.60
CA LYS A 502 -21.13 -6.74 1.71
C LYS A 502 -20.64 -7.50 0.49
N ASN A 503 -19.86 -8.53 0.71
CA ASN A 503 -19.17 -9.25 -0.36
C ASN A 503 -19.53 -10.72 -0.32
N ILE A 504 -19.73 -11.30 -1.49
CA ILE A 504 -19.71 -12.75 -1.72
C ILE A 504 -18.65 -13.07 -2.77
N GLU A 505 -17.84 -14.09 -2.51
CA GLU A 505 -16.84 -14.53 -3.48
C GLU A 505 -16.77 -16.04 -3.59
N LEU A 506 -16.44 -16.51 -4.79
CA LEU A 506 -16.17 -17.88 -5.13
C LEU A 506 -14.74 -17.98 -5.69
N THR A 507 -13.90 -18.71 -4.99
CA THR A 507 -12.56 -19.07 -5.48
C THR A 507 -12.52 -20.54 -5.88
N ILE A 508 -11.98 -20.84 -7.04
CA ILE A 508 -11.76 -22.19 -7.54
C ILE A 508 -10.27 -22.34 -7.82
N ASN A 509 -9.68 -23.35 -7.22
CA ASN A 509 -8.28 -23.71 -7.36
C ASN A 509 -8.14 -25.09 -8.01
N LYS A 510 -7.14 -25.24 -8.86
CA LYS A 510 -6.76 -26.52 -9.46
C LYS A 510 -5.26 -26.70 -9.39
N SER A 511 -4.81 -27.71 -8.66
CA SER A 511 -3.42 -28.15 -8.66
C SER A 511 -3.23 -29.32 -9.63
N ILE A 512 -2.17 -29.29 -10.44
CA ILE A 512 -1.79 -30.31 -11.43
C ILE A 512 -0.27 -30.52 -11.30
N GLY A 513 0.14 -31.52 -10.55
CA GLY A 513 1.55 -31.69 -10.18
C GLY A 513 2.06 -30.45 -9.42
N GLU A 514 3.11 -29.82 -9.92
CA GLU A 514 3.68 -28.58 -9.37
C GLU A 514 3.03 -27.30 -9.94
N SER A 515 2.07 -27.44 -10.86
CA SER A 515 1.33 -26.32 -11.44
C SER A 515 0.03 -26.06 -10.69
N TYR A 516 -0.41 -24.80 -10.67
CA TYR A 516 -1.72 -24.47 -10.16
C TYR A 516 -2.42 -23.37 -10.98
N LEU A 517 -3.74 -23.43 -10.96
CA LEU A 517 -4.64 -22.41 -11.49
C LEU A 517 -5.56 -21.94 -10.37
N SER A 518 -5.80 -20.64 -10.29
CA SER A 518 -6.74 -20.04 -9.34
C SER A 518 -7.58 -19.02 -10.05
N ALA A 519 -8.89 -19.05 -9.83
CA ALA A 519 -9.81 -18.04 -10.29
C ALA A 519 -10.76 -17.66 -9.15
N THR A 520 -10.89 -16.38 -8.89
CA THR A 520 -11.81 -15.80 -7.91
C THR A 520 -12.79 -14.89 -8.60
N TYR A 521 -14.07 -15.13 -8.40
CA TYR A 521 -15.18 -14.25 -8.79
C TYR A 521 -15.76 -13.61 -7.55
N TYR A 522 -16.07 -12.33 -7.61
CA TYR A 522 -16.62 -11.59 -6.47
C TYR A 522 -17.73 -10.64 -6.89
N TYR A 523 -18.66 -10.41 -5.96
CA TYR A 523 -19.69 -9.40 -6.03
C TYR A 523 -19.77 -8.67 -4.70
N THR A 524 -19.70 -7.34 -4.73
CA THR A 524 -19.68 -6.49 -3.54
C THR A 524 -20.74 -5.39 -3.66
N LEU A 525 -21.55 -5.24 -2.64
CA LEU A 525 -22.41 -4.08 -2.41
C LEU A 525 -21.67 -3.09 -1.51
N LEU A 526 -21.67 -1.82 -1.86
CA LEU A 526 -21.16 -0.70 -1.07
C LEU A 526 -22.35 0.17 -0.67
N GLU A 527 -22.58 0.32 0.63
CA GLU A 527 -23.70 1.04 1.20
C GLU A 527 -23.19 2.26 1.98
N ASN A 528 -23.92 3.37 1.91
CA ASN A 528 -23.62 4.62 2.62
C ASN A 528 -22.22 5.17 2.29
N ALA A 529 -21.75 5.04 1.07
CA ALA A 529 -20.43 5.52 0.69
C ALA A 529 -20.31 7.04 0.91
N ILE A 530 -19.21 7.44 1.53
CA ILE A 530 -18.91 8.84 1.80
C ILE A 530 -18.36 9.47 0.51
N VAL A 531 -19.10 10.45 -0.02
CA VAL A 531 -18.73 11.19 -1.22
C VAL A 531 -18.92 12.68 -0.99
N LYS A 532 -18.16 13.48 -1.75
CA LYS A 532 -18.27 14.93 -1.69
C LYS A 532 -19.42 15.42 -2.56
N GLN A 533 -20.34 16.18 -1.98
CA GLN A 533 -21.48 16.77 -2.68
C GLN A 533 -21.66 18.24 -2.33
N ALA A 534 -22.46 18.98 -3.12
CA ALA A 534 -22.91 20.31 -2.80
C ALA A 534 -23.64 20.30 -1.43
N PHE A 535 -23.37 21.29 -0.61
CA PHE A 535 -23.82 21.32 0.77
C PHE A 535 -24.31 22.72 1.15
N THR A 536 -25.20 22.80 2.12
CA THR A 536 -25.65 24.06 2.72
C THR A 536 -25.27 24.10 4.20
N LEU A 537 -24.67 25.21 4.61
CA LEU A 537 -24.32 25.46 6.01
C LEU A 537 -25.12 26.68 6.47
N ASN A 538 -25.93 26.54 7.53
CA ASN A 538 -26.83 27.61 8.03
C ASN A 538 -27.75 28.18 6.95
N GLY A 539 -28.18 27.36 5.97
CA GLY A 539 -29.02 27.79 4.86
C GLY A 539 -28.29 28.54 3.74
N GLN A 540 -26.98 28.67 3.82
CA GLN A 540 -26.11 29.24 2.77
C GLN A 540 -25.45 28.13 1.96
N ASP A 541 -25.41 28.28 0.65
CA ASP A 541 -24.75 27.38 -0.29
C ASP A 541 -23.36 27.85 -0.71
N SER A 542 -22.94 29.04 -0.26
CA SER A 542 -21.66 29.66 -0.58
C SER A 542 -21.16 30.54 0.58
N LEU A 543 -19.87 30.61 0.79
CA LEU A 543 -19.22 31.45 1.83
C LEU A 543 -17.99 32.18 1.29
N TRP A 544 -17.65 33.31 1.95
CA TRP A 544 -16.36 33.95 1.78
C TRP A 544 -15.26 33.19 2.53
N TYR A 545 -14.19 32.83 1.81
CA TYR A 545 -13.04 32.11 2.38
C TYR A 545 -11.77 32.46 1.61
N ASP A 546 -10.71 32.88 2.31
CA ASP A 546 -9.41 33.26 1.73
C ASP A 546 -9.54 34.26 0.56
N GLY A 547 -10.49 35.22 0.66
CA GLY A 547 -10.71 36.28 -0.34
C GLY A 547 -11.61 35.93 -1.52
N ASP A 548 -12.12 34.69 -1.59
CA ASP A 548 -13.01 34.20 -2.66
C ASP A 548 -14.40 33.87 -2.10
N TYR A 549 -15.47 34.14 -2.88
CA TYR A 549 -16.83 33.68 -2.60
C TYR A 549 -17.06 32.31 -3.26
N LEU A 550 -17.14 31.26 -2.45
CA LEU A 550 -17.02 29.87 -2.90
C LEU A 550 -18.26 29.05 -2.60
N PRO A 551 -18.75 28.22 -3.56
CA PRO A 551 -19.81 27.26 -3.31
C PRO A 551 -19.33 26.18 -2.32
N LEU A 552 -20.25 25.80 -1.43
CA LEU A 552 -19.99 24.86 -0.36
C LEU A 552 -20.17 23.41 -0.81
N TYR A 553 -19.27 22.59 -0.37
CA TYR A 553 -19.28 21.15 -0.49
C TYR A 553 -19.01 20.50 0.88
N ALA A 554 -19.56 19.34 1.13
CA ALA A 554 -19.21 18.53 2.28
C ALA A 554 -19.19 17.04 1.91
N ASN A 555 -18.55 16.24 2.74
CA ASN A 555 -18.69 14.79 2.67
C ASN A 555 -20.07 14.40 3.19
N THR A 556 -20.77 13.50 2.50
CA THR A 556 -22.11 13.00 2.84
C THR A 556 -22.20 11.50 2.57
N ASN A 557 -23.05 10.78 3.28
CA ASN A 557 -23.39 9.39 2.99
C ASN A 557 -24.53 9.34 1.96
N SER A 558 -24.24 9.33 0.69
CA SER A 558 -25.25 9.47 -0.35
C SER A 558 -25.06 8.54 -1.53
N GLN A 559 -24.15 7.57 -1.42
CA GLN A 559 -23.85 6.69 -2.54
C GLN A 559 -24.04 5.23 -2.14
N ASP A 560 -24.85 4.53 -2.89
CA ASP A 560 -24.92 3.07 -2.91
C ASP A 560 -24.41 2.57 -4.26
N ALA A 561 -23.56 1.55 -4.24
CA ALA A 561 -22.91 1.06 -5.43
C ALA A 561 -22.74 -0.46 -5.38
N PHE A 562 -22.57 -1.08 -6.54
CA PHE A 562 -22.11 -2.45 -6.63
C PHE A 562 -20.83 -2.56 -7.45
N LEU A 563 -20.04 -3.56 -7.11
CA LEU A 563 -18.84 -3.94 -7.83
C LEU A 563 -18.85 -5.45 -8.06
N PHE A 564 -18.42 -5.87 -9.24
CA PHE A 564 -18.15 -7.28 -9.50
C PHE A 564 -16.90 -7.42 -10.37
N GLY A 565 -16.31 -8.58 -10.32
CA GLY A 565 -15.11 -8.81 -11.10
C GLY A 565 -14.52 -10.20 -10.90
N TYR A 566 -13.36 -10.38 -11.49
CA TYR A 566 -12.58 -11.59 -11.33
C TYR A 566 -11.08 -11.30 -11.24
N ASN A 567 -10.40 -12.18 -10.53
CA ASN A 567 -8.94 -12.25 -10.51
C ASN A 567 -8.55 -13.69 -10.81
N ALA A 568 -7.64 -13.90 -11.76
CA ALA A 568 -7.13 -15.22 -12.05
C ALA A 568 -5.59 -15.22 -11.98
N LYS A 569 -5.02 -16.35 -11.53
CA LYS A 569 -3.58 -16.60 -11.49
C LYS A 569 -3.31 -18.02 -11.98
N ALA A 570 -2.35 -18.17 -12.86
CA ALA A 570 -1.83 -19.44 -13.31
C ALA A 570 -0.34 -19.50 -13.03
N TYR A 571 0.12 -20.55 -12.37
CA TYR A 571 1.51 -20.94 -12.29
C TYR A 571 1.67 -22.27 -13.00
N ILE A 572 2.53 -22.31 -14.00
CA ILE A 572 2.75 -23.49 -14.85
C ILE A 572 4.20 -23.92 -14.69
N HIS A 573 4.40 -25.05 -14.05
CA HIS A 573 5.70 -25.71 -13.98
C HIS A 573 5.90 -26.52 -15.27
N LEU A 574 6.75 -26.01 -16.17
CA LEU A 574 7.00 -26.66 -17.45
C LEU A 574 8.01 -27.81 -17.33
N ASN A 575 9.04 -27.59 -16.54
CA ASN A 575 10.06 -28.59 -16.17
C ASN A 575 10.97 -28.00 -15.06
N LYS A 576 11.99 -28.75 -14.62
CA LYS A 576 12.93 -28.35 -13.54
C LYS A 576 13.63 -26.99 -13.75
N GLN A 577 13.63 -26.43 -14.96
CA GLN A 577 14.33 -25.19 -15.29
C GLN A 577 13.36 -24.08 -15.70
N TRP A 578 12.17 -24.40 -16.18
CA TRP A 578 11.23 -23.47 -16.75
C TRP A 578 9.91 -23.44 -16.01
N SER A 579 9.46 -22.26 -15.68
CA SER A 579 8.10 -22.01 -15.18
C SER A 579 7.49 -20.78 -15.83
N SER A 580 6.17 -20.63 -15.78
CA SER A 580 5.52 -19.40 -16.17
C SER A 580 4.43 -19.00 -15.19
N THR A 581 4.24 -17.69 -15.01
CA THR A 581 3.25 -17.12 -14.11
C THR A 581 2.41 -16.08 -14.88
N HIS A 582 1.10 -16.18 -14.77
CA HIS A 582 0.16 -15.28 -15.41
C HIS A 582 -0.84 -14.77 -14.41
N THR A 583 -1.10 -13.48 -14.38
CA THR A 583 -2.14 -12.83 -13.58
C THR A 583 -3.03 -11.98 -14.47
N ILE A 584 -4.31 -11.94 -14.17
CA ILE A 584 -5.29 -11.06 -14.83
C ILE A 584 -6.32 -10.61 -13.81
N SER A 585 -6.66 -9.32 -13.86
CA SER A 585 -7.63 -8.71 -12.95
C SER A 585 -8.59 -7.82 -13.74
N TYR A 586 -9.88 -7.94 -13.43
CA TYR A 586 -10.94 -7.12 -13.98
C TYR A 586 -11.95 -6.77 -12.89
N THR A 587 -12.38 -5.51 -12.87
CA THR A 587 -13.43 -5.00 -12.00
C THR A 587 -14.38 -4.13 -12.81
N TYR A 588 -15.67 -4.26 -12.55
CA TYR A 588 -16.69 -3.33 -12.97
C TYR A 588 -17.41 -2.79 -11.74
N GLY A 589 -17.76 -1.51 -11.74
CA GLY A 589 -18.49 -0.87 -10.65
C GLY A 589 -19.47 0.17 -11.16
N LYS A 590 -20.65 0.21 -10.55
CA LYS A 590 -21.70 1.17 -10.84
C LYS A 590 -22.24 1.80 -9.57
N ASP A 591 -22.35 3.11 -9.58
CA ASP A 591 -23.08 3.91 -8.61
C ASP A 591 -24.57 3.83 -8.96
N GLU A 592 -25.35 3.18 -8.09
CA GLU A 592 -26.80 3.01 -8.30
C GLU A 592 -27.55 4.31 -8.00
N SER A 593 -27.01 5.13 -7.08
CA SER A 593 -27.66 6.40 -6.68
C SER A 593 -27.63 7.45 -7.78
N ALA A 594 -26.54 7.46 -8.58
CA ALA A 594 -26.36 8.41 -9.68
C ALA A 594 -26.60 7.80 -11.08
N ASP A 595 -26.90 6.50 -11.15
CA ASP A 595 -26.97 5.70 -12.40
C ASP A 595 -25.72 5.88 -13.30
N ALA A 596 -24.54 5.92 -12.67
CA ALA A 596 -23.26 6.24 -13.30
C ALA A 596 -22.19 5.19 -12.99
N LEU A 597 -21.09 5.22 -13.77
CA LEU A 597 -19.93 4.37 -13.46
C LEU A 597 -19.26 4.83 -12.16
N LEU A 598 -18.87 3.86 -11.33
CA LEU A 598 -18.15 4.12 -10.10
C LEU A 598 -16.70 4.55 -10.40
N GLY A 599 -16.22 5.55 -9.66
CA GLY A 599 -14.84 5.99 -9.79
C GLY A 599 -13.82 4.99 -9.24
N HIS A 600 -12.55 5.20 -9.60
CA HIS A 600 -11.40 4.39 -9.19
C HIS A 600 -11.41 2.93 -9.67
N ILE A 601 -12.14 2.66 -10.78
CA ILE A 601 -12.17 1.35 -11.43
C ILE A 601 -11.12 1.32 -12.55
N PRO A 602 -9.96 0.67 -12.36
CA PRO A 602 -8.96 0.55 -13.40
C PRO A 602 -9.48 -0.34 -14.54
N PRO A 603 -8.99 -0.17 -15.78
CA PRO A 603 -9.26 -1.12 -16.85
C PRO A 603 -8.65 -2.49 -16.54
N LEU A 604 -8.96 -3.51 -17.33
CA LEU A 604 -8.35 -4.83 -17.19
C LEU A 604 -6.82 -4.72 -17.26
N TYR A 605 -6.12 -5.38 -16.32
CA TYR A 605 -4.66 -5.38 -16.22
C TYR A 605 -4.12 -6.73 -15.77
N GLY A 606 -2.82 -6.94 -15.97
CA GLY A 606 -2.16 -8.14 -15.53
C GLY A 606 -0.67 -8.19 -15.84
N LYS A 607 -0.07 -9.34 -15.50
CA LYS A 607 1.34 -9.69 -15.74
C LYS A 607 1.41 -11.08 -16.34
N SER A 608 2.28 -11.29 -17.30
CA SER A 608 2.65 -12.60 -17.81
C SER A 608 4.16 -12.74 -17.80
N GLN A 609 4.67 -13.80 -17.19
CA GLN A 609 6.09 -14.00 -16.95
C GLN A 609 6.48 -15.44 -17.31
N ILE A 610 7.67 -15.60 -17.89
CA ILE A 610 8.34 -16.88 -18.05
C ILE A 610 9.70 -16.79 -17.38
N ASP A 611 10.02 -17.78 -16.55
CA ASP A 611 11.26 -17.88 -15.80
C ASP A 611 12.06 -19.09 -16.23
N TRP A 612 13.36 -18.89 -16.33
CA TRP A 612 14.33 -19.96 -16.47
C TRP A 612 15.35 -19.89 -15.34
N SER A 613 15.63 -21.03 -14.73
CA SER A 613 16.66 -21.12 -13.70
C SER A 613 17.51 -22.38 -13.91
N LYS A 614 18.82 -22.21 -13.82
CA LYS A 614 19.78 -23.31 -13.89
C LYS A 614 21.05 -22.97 -13.13
N ASN A 615 21.45 -23.83 -12.19
CA ASN A 615 22.61 -23.61 -11.33
C ASN A 615 22.51 -22.23 -10.64
N ASN A 616 23.49 -21.35 -10.90
CA ASN A 616 23.59 -20.02 -10.27
C ASN A 616 22.86 -18.92 -11.05
N TYR A 617 22.22 -19.24 -12.19
CA TYR A 617 21.59 -18.27 -13.08
C TYR A 617 20.09 -18.34 -12.99
N ARG A 618 19.45 -17.18 -13.00
CA ARG A 618 18.01 -17.02 -13.18
C ARG A 618 17.74 -15.93 -14.19
N LEU A 619 16.82 -16.20 -15.13
CA LEU A 619 16.34 -15.26 -16.12
C LEU A 619 14.82 -15.22 -16.05
N GLY A 620 14.25 -14.03 -16.10
CA GLY A 620 12.81 -13.81 -16.17
C GLY A 620 12.51 -12.85 -17.32
N LEU A 621 11.63 -13.23 -18.23
CA LEU A 621 11.05 -12.36 -19.25
C LEU A 621 9.60 -12.13 -18.90
N PHE A 622 9.16 -10.88 -18.79
CA PHE A 622 7.80 -10.58 -18.38
C PHE A 622 7.21 -9.37 -19.10
N VAL A 623 5.88 -9.39 -19.18
CA VAL A 623 5.07 -8.35 -19.78
C VAL A 623 4.06 -7.87 -18.76
N PHE A 624 3.99 -6.56 -18.52
CA PHE A 624 2.84 -5.91 -17.92
C PHE A 624 1.92 -5.42 -19.03
N TYR A 625 0.62 -5.52 -18.81
CA TYR A 625 -0.36 -5.05 -19.76
C TYR A 625 -1.59 -4.43 -19.08
N ASN A 626 -2.17 -3.46 -19.77
CA ASN A 626 -3.33 -2.71 -19.33
C ASN A 626 -4.23 -2.44 -20.53
N ALA A 627 -5.52 -2.71 -20.39
CA ALA A 627 -6.49 -2.44 -21.46
C ALA A 627 -6.81 -0.94 -21.55
N TRP A 628 -7.51 -0.54 -22.59
CA TRP A 628 -7.98 0.83 -22.76
C TRP A 628 -9.11 1.13 -21.77
N LYS A 629 -9.03 2.26 -21.06
CA LYS A 629 -10.14 2.87 -20.32
C LYS A 629 -10.63 4.05 -21.13
N LYS A 630 -11.76 3.92 -21.81
CA LYS A 630 -12.30 4.97 -22.65
C LYS A 630 -12.81 6.16 -21.84
N ALA A 631 -12.85 7.35 -22.41
CA ALA A 631 -13.34 8.55 -21.75
C ALA A 631 -14.79 8.39 -21.24
N GLU A 632 -15.64 7.69 -21.99
CA GLU A 632 -17.04 7.37 -21.62
C GLU A 632 -17.16 6.43 -20.41
N ASP A 633 -16.08 5.70 -20.07
CA ASP A 633 -16.03 4.77 -18.94
C ASP A 633 -15.53 5.43 -17.64
N TYR A 634 -15.23 6.74 -17.65
CA TYR A 634 -14.82 7.49 -16.47
C TYR A 634 -16.04 7.88 -15.63
N SER A 635 -15.83 7.92 -14.30
CA SER A 635 -16.88 8.41 -13.41
C SER A 635 -17.13 9.90 -13.61
N PRO A 636 -18.39 10.34 -13.71
CA PRO A 636 -18.73 11.75 -13.91
C PRO A 636 -18.44 12.63 -12.69
N ASN A 637 -18.13 12.03 -11.52
CA ASN A 637 -17.82 12.77 -10.30
C ASN A 637 -16.39 13.39 -10.28
N GLY A 638 -15.58 13.17 -11.33
CA GLY A 638 -14.23 13.72 -11.48
C GLY A 638 -13.17 13.05 -10.60
N SER A 639 -13.49 11.92 -9.97
CA SER A 639 -12.52 11.22 -9.10
C SER A 639 -11.40 10.52 -9.86
N ASP A 640 -11.62 10.22 -11.14
CA ASP A 640 -10.71 9.45 -12.00
C ASP A 640 -9.68 10.32 -12.74
N ASN A 641 -9.59 11.64 -12.45
CA ASN A 641 -8.67 12.58 -13.08
C ASN A 641 -8.69 12.47 -14.62
N LEU A 642 -9.86 12.63 -15.24
CA LEU A 642 -10.02 12.59 -16.70
C LEU A 642 -9.14 13.64 -17.41
N ASP A 643 -8.85 14.76 -16.76
CA ASP A 643 -7.93 15.80 -17.22
C ASP A 643 -6.47 15.32 -17.35
N GLU A 644 -6.11 14.25 -16.67
CA GLU A 644 -4.80 13.59 -16.78
C GLU A 644 -4.79 12.48 -17.85
N ALA A 645 -5.91 12.17 -18.48
CA ALA A 645 -6.03 11.20 -19.56
C ALA A 645 -5.99 11.89 -20.93
N THR A 646 -5.87 11.13 -22.02
CA THR A 646 -6.05 11.65 -23.38
C THR A 646 -7.52 12.01 -23.62
N THR A 647 -7.81 12.68 -24.72
CA THR A 647 -9.21 13.00 -25.13
C THR A 647 -10.10 11.76 -25.21
N ASP A 648 -9.52 10.60 -25.52
CA ASP A 648 -10.24 9.32 -25.64
C ASP A 648 -10.09 8.42 -24.40
N GLY A 649 -9.59 8.96 -23.29
CA GLY A 649 -9.36 8.26 -22.02
C GLY A 649 -7.92 7.78 -21.83
N THR A 650 -7.69 6.74 -21.02
CA THR A 650 -6.37 6.14 -20.80
C THR A 650 -6.12 5.04 -21.84
N PRO A 651 -5.20 5.24 -22.81
CA PRO A 651 -4.86 4.25 -23.83
C PRO A 651 -4.34 2.93 -23.24
N SER A 652 -4.58 1.84 -23.95
CA SER A 652 -3.96 0.55 -23.62
C SER A 652 -2.45 0.61 -23.80
N TRP A 653 -1.74 -0.12 -22.97
CA TRP A 653 -0.29 -0.22 -23.05
C TRP A 653 0.19 -1.60 -22.59
N TRP A 654 1.38 -1.95 -23.02
CA TRP A 654 2.13 -3.08 -22.50
C TRP A 654 3.64 -2.79 -22.52
N THR A 655 4.38 -3.37 -21.61
CA THR A 655 5.82 -3.25 -21.52
C THR A 655 6.47 -4.61 -21.50
N LEU A 656 7.60 -4.74 -22.20
CA LEU A 656 8.46 -5.93 -22.16
C LEU A 656 9.62 -5.67 -21.20
N ASN A 657 9.90 -6.63 -20.33
CA ASN A 657 10.88 -6.50 -19.26
C ASN A 657 11.72 -7.77 -19.13
N LEU A 658 12.98 -7.62 -18.74
CA LEU A 658 13.93 -8.69 -18.52
C LEU A 658 14.55 -8.55 -17.13
N SER A 659 14.64 -9.66 -16.40
CA SER A 659 15.40 -9.77 -15.17
C SER A 659 16.43 -10.89 -15.30
N CYS A 660 17.67 -10.62 -14.91
CA CYS A 660 18.77 -11.59 -14.90
C CYS A 660 19.49 -11.49 -13.56
N SER A 661 19.67 -12.61 -12.88
CA SER A 661 20.48 -12.67 -11.67
C SER A 661 21.45 -13.85 -11.71
N VAL A 662 22.61 -13.67 -11.09
CA VAL A 662 23.67 -14.68 -11.00
C VAL A 662 24.32 -14.65 -9.62
N ASN A 663 24.44 -15.81 -8.99
CA ASN A 663 25.28 -16.01 -7.82
C ASN A 663 26.72 -16.19 -8.29
N LEU A 664 27.54 -15.13 -8.13
CA LEU A 664 28.97 -15.15 -8.45
C LEU A 664 29.77 -15.98 -7.45
N SER A 665 29.28 -16.03 -6.21
CA SER A 665 29.75 -16.92 -5.14
C SER A 665 28.61 -17.13 -4.14
N ASP A 666 28.81 -17.94 -3.10
CA ASP A 666 27.83 -18.16 -2.03
C ASP A 666 27.46 -16.86 -1.26
N LYS A 667 28.31 -15.83 -1.37
CA LYS A 667 28.16 -14.56 -0.66
C LYS A 667 27.93 -13.35 -1.57
N LEU A 668 27.98 -13.52 -2.88
CA LEU A 668 27.91 -12.41 -3.83
C LEU A 668 26.95 -12.73 -4.96
N MET A 669 25.92 -11.91 -5.09
CA MET A 669 24.91 -11.97 -6.16
C MET A 669 24.95 -10.66 -6.97
N ALA A 670 24.94 -10.79 -8.29
CA ALA A 670 24.75 -9.68 -9.22
C ALA A 670 23.41 -9.81 -9.94
N GLN A 671 22.76 -8.68 -10.21
CA GLN A 671 21.50 -8.63 -10.92
C GLN A 671 21.50 -7.49 -11.95
N LEU A 672 20.93 -7.78 -13.11
CA LEU A 672 20.63 -6.83 -14.19
C LEU A 672 19.15 -6.96 -14.52
N ASN A 673 18.40 -5.86 -14.37
CA ASN A 673 17.04 -5.75 -14.91
C ASN A 673 17.02 -4.72 -16.03
N VAL A 674 16.25 -4.99 -17.08
CA VAL A 674 15.92 -4.02 -18.12
C VAL A 674 14.41 -3.93 -18.21
N GLU A 675 13.86 -2.85 -17.68
CA GLU A 675 12.42 -2.60 -17.66
C GLU A 675 12.02 -1.73 -18.85
N ASN A 676 10.81 -1.93 -19.34
CA ASN A 676 10.26 -1.20 -20.48
C ASN A 676 11.25 -1.15 -21.66
N ILE A 677 11.71 -2.32 -22.11
CA ILE A 677 12.75 -2.49 -23.17
C ILE A 677 12.41 -1.69 -24.43
N LEU A 678 11.11 -1.63 -24.78
CA LEU A 678 10.61 -0.92 -25.94
C LEU A 678 10.47 0.58 -25.75
N ASP A 679 10.77 1.08 -24.56
CA ASP A 679 10.72 2.50 -24.20
C ASP A 679 9.33 3.14 -24.43
N VAL A 680 8.29 2.39 -24.11
CA VAL A 680 6.88 2.82 -24.31
C VAL A 680 6.57 3.97 -23.37
N HIS A 681 6.02 5.06 -23.89
CA HIS A 681 5.39 6.10 -23.08
C HIS A 681 4.00 5.66 -22.64
N TYR A 682 3.74 5.67 -21.32
CA TYR A 682 2.43 5.33 -20.76
C TYR A 682 2.22 5.97 -19.39
N LYS A 683 0.94 6.08 -18.98
CA LYS A 683 0.55 6.36 -17.59
C LYS A 683 -0.29 5.19 -17.07
N THR A 684 -0.22 4.90 -15.78
CA THR A 684 -1.21 4.04 -15.15
C THR A 684 -2.52 4.82 -14.94
N PHE A 685 -3.64 4.11 -14.87
CA PHE A 685 -4.97 4.71 -14.76
C PHE A 685 -5.03 5.77 -13.65
N SER A 686 -5.64 6.92 -13.96
CA SER A 686 -5.84 8.06 -13.04
C SER A 686 -4.56 8.72 -12.50
N SER A 687 -3.38 8.43 -13.08
CA SER A 687 -2.09 8.96 -12.63
C SER A 687 -1.77 10.31 -13.27
N GLY A 688 -1.21 11.22 -12.47
CA GLY A 688 -0.79 12.56 -12.91
C GLY A 688 0.69 12.65 -13.33
N ILE A 689 1.42 11.54 -13.31
CA ILE A 689 2.82 11.42 -13.72
C ILE A 689 2.96 10.28 -14.72
N SER A 690 3.79 10.45 -15.75
CA SER A 690 4.10 9.35 -16.67
C SER A 690 4.96 8.30 -16.00
N ALA A 691 4.71 7.04 -16.34
CA ALA A 691 5.47 5.91 -15.84
C ALA A 691 6.93 5.92 -16.37
N PRO A 692 7.84 5.18 -15.72
CA PRO A 692 9.24 5.08 -16.15
C PRO A 692 9.37 4.62 -17.61
N GLY A 693 10.24 5.29 -18.37
CA GLY A 693 10.71 4.80 -19.66
C GLY A 693 11.65 3.60 -19.52
N ARG A 694 12.47 3.34 -20.54
CA ARG A 694 13.46 2.26 -20.46
C ARG A 694 14.38 2.46 -19.27
N ASN A 695 14.47 1.44 -18.43
CA ASN A 695 15.24 1.48 -17.20
C ASN A 695 16.21 0.30 -17.11
N VAL A 696 17.49 0.60 -16.99
CA VAL A 696 18.52 -0.41 -16.71
C VAL A 696 18.84 -0.34 -15.22
N ILE A 697 18.60 -1.42 -14.51
CA ILE A 697 18.86 -1.54 -13.07
C ILE A 697 20.00 -2.54 -12.85
N LEU A 698 21.02 -2.09 -12.14
CA LEU A 698 22.13 -2.93 -11.70
C LEU A 698 22.08 -3.06 -10.19
N SER A 699 22.13 -4.29 -9.69
CA SER A 699 22.18 -4.56 -8.25
C SER A 699 23.34 -5.49 -7.91
N LEU A 700 24.00 -5.22 -6.79
CA LEU A 700 25.03 -6.07 -6.21
C LEU A 700 24.67 -6.32 -4.76
N LYS A 701 24.46 -7.59 -4.39
CA LYS A 701 24.16 -8.02 -3.02
C LYS A 701 25.32 -8.85 -2.49
N THR A 702 25.82 -8.46 -1.33
CA THR A 702 26.90 -9.17 -0.64
C THR A 702 26.42 -9.62 0.74
N GLU A 703 26.72 -10.86 1.11
CA GLU A 703 26.49 -11.43 2.43
C GLU A 703 27.82 -11.67 3.16
N PHE A 704 27.88 -11.36 4.46
CA PHE A 704 29.09 -11.48 5.27
C PHE A 704 28.91 -12.47 6.41
#